data_a7d5cabd1cdd8d3869586da20074345e
#
_entry.id   a7d5cabd1cdd8d3869586da20074345e
#
_cell.length_a   1.000
_cell.length_b   1.000
_cell.length_c   1.000
_cell.angle_alpha   90.00
_cell.angle_beta   90.00
_cell.angle_gamma   90.00
#
_symmetry.space_group_name_H-M   'P 1'
#
loop_
_entity.id
_entity.type
_entity.pdbx_description
1 polymer ?
#
loop_
_entity_poly.entity_id
_entity_poly.type
_entity_poly.pdbx_seq_one_letter_code
_entity_poly.pdbx_strand_id
1 'polypeptide(L)'
;MKIWSDALNACGVEFSANTEVLIFDKKIASSDAAGVVELFFISREICSAAGFPAVETQVHCQKRQKGEIPGTEKLSSETPVLTADPAMVLYNQDHCLLCGFLEMTRHLGHLEWSEGGLRAVAEYHPAYRPGTDFVRSQKMVLLQGSDPVQLFEQYTELVKQYNPAPPRSQFPRYTVGANWHYYGPTMTENELDEELAVIKAKNIPLDVYQLDDGWERDYGDWHPNDKWNSGMAQAADKIKAAGMIPGIWITPFLCGNIKIAEQHPQWLLRNASGEALTMKIGPLPFRIFDPSHPECAAWIKSFLKEIYNWGYRYFKIDFTRCLFLNPAAVPFDKSITLLELYRQGITLLRETLGDECCLNLCGGHEGATIGLADVTRTGSDTYGNWAKSNGAWTRIQQCVMRSWMSSFRMGDPDASIMRLNSEGLSPDRDFTPHIYVPSYSSLSQGSLNDDEAATFILNQFLCGGISEIGERLPDLQPERLKLLHKIIPPCGTPAKMVDFFQHPLPRFYRTRIVPRCSTLPEWEIVSVLNIGDEAAAFVYPGTVNEPVMVFHPEKMTLLGIFNPGDKITTPVIAPHGSAVLKFIPLPRERKPFFAATDLHYSAGGVEVETVSVTESTINGKLSSPWDTDVKVAGAFPRPDGSWAIVTATVNSNSEFTLTYA
;
A
#
# COMPACT_ATOMS: atom_id res chain seq x y z
N MET A 1 23.27 22.93 7.78
CA MET A 1 22.59 22.66 9.08
C MET A 1 22.55 23.88 10.02
N LYS A 2 23.64 24.67 10.22
CA LYS A 2 23.63 25.78 11.18
C LYS A 2 22.52 26.84 10.93
N ILE A 3 22.31 27.26 9.69
CA ILE A 3 21.26 28.24 9.32
C ILE A 3 19.86 27.73 9.71
N TRP A 4 19.60 26.43 9.57
CA TRP A 4 18.34 25.80 9.95
C TRP A 4 18.20 25.70 11.46
N SER A 5 19.26 25.32 12.17
CA SER A 5 19.27 25.27 13.63
C SER A 5 19.00 26.65 14.25
N ASP A 6 19.64 27.70 13.72
CA ASP A 6 19.44 29.08 14.21
C ASP A 6 18.00 29.54 13.94
N ALA A 7 17.44 29.23 12.77
CA ALA A 7 16.06 29.58 12.44
C ALA A 7 15.03 28.82 13.30
N LEU A 8 15.23 27.53 13.54
CA LEU A 8 14.35 26.73 14.39
C LEU A 8 14.42 27.15 15.86
N ASN A 9 15.62 27.51 16.38
CA ASN A 9 15.78 28.06 17.71
C ASN A 9 14.95 29.35 17.90
N ALA A 10 14.92 30.19 16.87
CA ALA A 10 14.11 31.41 16.88
C ALA A 10 12.59 31.13 16.94
N CYS A 11 12.15 29.95 16.52
CA CYS A 11 10.76 29.49 16.61
C CYS A 11 10.42 28.81 17.95
N GLY A 12 11.39 28.72 18.87
CA GLY A 12 11.19 28.14 20.20
C GLY A 12 11.03 26.64 20.22
N VAL A 13 11.64 25.91 19.28
CA VAL A 13 11.70 24.43 19.28
C VAL A 13 12.85 23.94 20.15
N GLU A 14 12.72 22.74 20.68
CA GLU A 14 13.73 22.09 21.53
C GLU A 14 14.37 20.93 20.78
N PHE A 15 15.71 20.88 20.70
CA PHE A 15 16.43 19.81 19.99
C PHE A 15 16.64 18.59 20.87
N SER A 16 16.41 17.41 20.28
CA SER A 16 16.71 16.12 20.90
C SER A 16 18.03 15.53 20.39
N ALA A 17 18.47 15.92 19.18
CA ALA A 17 19.75 15.53 18.59
C ALA A 17 20.26 16.68 17.70
N ASN A 18 21.57 16.80 17.58
CA ASN A 18 22.20 18.02 17.10
C ASN A 18 23.55 17.73 16.46
N THR A 19 23.58 17.45 15.16
CA THR A 19 24.83 17.51 14.38
C THR A 19 24.54 17.70 12.88
N GLU A 20 24.41 16.59 12.15
CA GLU A 20 24.00 16.59 10.73
C GLU A 20 22.49 16.36 10.56
N VAL A 21 21.85 15.91 11.64
CA VAL A 21 20.43 15.60 11.74
C VAL A 21 19.82 16.44 12.85
N LEU A 22 18.85 17.31 12.53
CA LEU A 22 18.15 18.10 13.54
C LEU A 22 16.84 17.38 13.89
N ILE A 23 16.75 16.83 15.10
CA ILE A 23 15.54 16.23 15.65
C ILE A 23 15.04 17.13 16.77
N PHE A 24 13.77 17.53 16.69
CA PHE A 24 13.21 18.56 17.57
C PHE A 24 11.71 18.37 17.81
N ASP A 25 11.22 18.98 18.87
CA ASP A 25 9.80 19.16 19.16
C ASP A 25 9.55 20.57 19.75
N LYS A 26 8.29 20.94 19.93
CA LYS A 26 7.89 22.22 20.51
C LYS A 26 7.07 21.99 21.77
N LYS A 27 7.42 22.72 22.84
CA LYS A 27 6.62 22.83 24.06
C LYS A 27 5.54 23.89 23.85
N ILE A 28 4.28 23.50 24.01
CA ILE A 28 3.10 24.33 23.76
C ILE A 28 2.33 24.44 25.07
N ALA A 29 2.03 25.67 25.52
CA ALA A 29 1.17 25.85 26.68
C ALA A 29 -0.23 25.29 26.41
N SER A 30 -0.85 24.65 27.39
CA SER A 30 -2.17 24.03 27.25
C SER A 30 -3.26 25.01 26.83
N SER A 31 -3.13 26.31 27.20
CA SER A 31 -4.03 27.37 26.72
C SER A 31 -3.96 27.60 25.21
N ASP A 32 -2.83 27.29 24.59
CA ASP A 32 -2.52 27.57 23.19
C ASP A 32 -2.65 26.33 22.32
N ALA A 33 -2.82 25.14 22.93
CA ALA A 33 -2.95 23.85 22.23
C ALA A 33 -4.39 23.64 21.78
N ALA A 34 -4.93 24.54 20.96
CA ALA A 34 -6.27 24.45 20.38
C ALA A 34 -6.28 24.96 18.94
N GLY A 35 -7.08 24.32 18.06
CA GLY A 35 -7.12 24.67 16.65
C GLY A 35 -5.81 24.34 15.93
N VAL A 36 -5.37 25.21 15.04
CA VAL A 36 -4.11 25.06 14.28
C VAL A 36 -2.99 25.82 14.98
N VAL A 37 -1.96 25.11 15.38
CA VAL A 37 -0.80 25.66 16.09
C VAL A 37 0.43 25.60 15.21
N GLU A 38 1.06 26.75 14.97
CA GLU A 38 2.32 26.80 14.24
C GLU A 38 3.46 26.22 15.09
N LEU A 39 4.11 25.19 14.57
CA LEU A 39 5.28 24.59 15.19
C LEU A 39 6.54 25.42 14.89
N PHE A 40 6.73 25.76 13.63
CA PHE A 40 7.75 26.69 13.17
C PHE A 40 7.37 27.35 11.85
N PHE A 41 8.01 28.46 11.56
CA PHE A 41 8.02 29.12 10.25
C PHE A 41 9.43 29.61 9.95
N ILE A 42 9.97 29.16 8.81
CA ILE A 42 11.28 29.57 8.30
C ILE A 42 11.04 30.42 7.07
N SER A 43 11.43 31.67 7.14
CA SER A 43 11.11 32.65 6.09
C SER A 43 11.81 32.37 4.77
N ARG A 44 11.26 32.92 3.70
CA ARG A 44 11.77 32.84 2.34
C ARG A 44 13.24 33.24 2.24
N GLU A 45 13.64 34.28 2.94
CA GLU A 45 15.03 34.81 2.92
C GLU A 45 16.00 33.74 3.44
N ILE A 46 15.66 33.07 4.53
CA ILE A 46 16.46 31.98 5.11
C ILE A 46 16.49 30.79 4.18
N CYS A 47 15.33 30.38 3.62
CA CYS A 47 15.25 29.28 2.67
C CYS A 47 16.11 29.57 1.43
N SER A 48 16.02 30.76 0.87
CA SER A 48 16.81 31.17 -0.29
C SER A 48 18.32 31.21 0.02
N ALA A 49 18.71 31.74 1.18
CA ALA A 49 20.10 31.75 1.63
C ALA A 49 20.67 30.34 1.86
N ALA A 50 19.80 29.36 2.15
CA ALA A 50 20.14 27.96 2.30
C ALA A 50 20.12 27.18 0.97
N GLY A 51 19.87 27.83 -0.17
CA GLY A 51 19.87 27.23 -1.50
C GLY A 51 18.50 26.79 -2.03
N PHE A 52 17.39 27.22 -1.39
CA PHE A 52 16.03 26.86 -1.79
C PHE A 52 15.18 28.10 -2.11
N PRO A 53 15.39 28.73 -3.28
CA PRO A 53 14.53 29.83 -3.74
C PRO A 53 13.12 29.29 -4.06
N ALA A 54 12.08 29.99 -3.58
CA ALA A 54 10.72 29.46 -3.54
C ALA A 54 10.17 28.93 -4.88
N VAL A 55 10.32 29.72 -5.96
CA VAL A 55 9.73 29.38 -7.28
C VAL A 55 10.55 28.32 -8.05
N GLU A 56 11.85 28.25 -7.80
CA GLU A 56 12.75 27.34 -8.53
C GLU A 56 12.87 25.97 -7.87
N THR A 57 12.55 25.89 -6.57
CA THR A 57 12.66 24.65 -5.78
C THR A 57 11.59 23.65 -6.18
N GLN A 58 12.01 22.45 -6.49
CA GLN A 58 11.10 21.30 -6.64
C GLN A 58 10.75 20.75 -5.26
N VAL A 59 9.50 20.36 -5.08
CA VAL A 59 8.97 19.89 -3.81
C VAL A 59 8.29 18.56 -3.99
N HIS A 60 8.79 17.54 -3.32
CA HIS A 60 8.10 16.27 -3.21
C HIS A 60 7.28 16.23 -1.93
N CYS A 61 5.96 16.06 -2.09
CA CYS A 61 5.00 16.01 -0.99
C CYS A 61 4.51 14.58 -0.79
N GLN A 62 4.71 14.03 0.40
CA GLN A 62 3.98 12.85 0.86
C GLN A 62 2.55 13.24 1.21
N LYS A 63 1.61 12.29 1.14
CA LYS A 63 0.19 12.51 1.39
C LYS A 63 -0.37 11.49 2.37
N ARG A 64 -1.12 11.98 3.35
CA ARG A 64 -1.72 11.19 4.43
C ARG A 64 -2.86 10.28 3.96
N GLN A 65 -3.74 10.79 3.12
CA GLN A 65 -4.94 10.07 2.72
C GLN A 65 -4.68 9.16 1.52
N LYS A 66 -5.22 7.93 1.56
CA LYS A 66 -5.09 6.95 0.47
C LYS A 66 -5.57 7.47 -0.89
N GLY A 67 -6.56 8.38 -0.91
CA GLY A 67 -7.10 8.98 -2.13
C GLY A 67 -6.22 10.07 -2.75
N GLU A 68 -5.22 10.56 -2.03
CA GLU A 68 -4.29 11.57 -2.53
C GLU A 68 -3.07 10.89 -3.18
N ILE A 69 -2.49 11.53 -4.18
CA ILE A 69 -1.28 11.06 -4.85
C ILE A 69 -0.10 11.84 -4.30
N PRO A 70 0.88 11.16 -3.65
CA PRO A 70 2.16 11.78 -3.39
C PRO A 70 2.82 12.22 -4.70
N GLY A 71 3.54 13.30 -4.72
CA GLY A 71 4.11 13.77 -5.98
C GLY A 71 5.08 14.91 -5.84
N THR A 72 5.71 15.24 -6.96
CA THR A 72 6.69 16.30 -7.09
C THR A 72 6.11 17.44 -7.92
N GLU A 73 6.12 18.63 -7.36
CA GLU A 73 5.53 19.84 -7.93
C GLU A 73 6.46 21.05 -7.71
N LYS A 74 6.12 22.16 -8.34
CA LYS A 74 6.68 23.50 -8.07
C LYS A 74 5.55 24.46 -7.72
N LEU A 75 5.89 25.52 -6.99
CA LEU A 75 4.94 26.62 -6.79
C LEU A 75 4.56 27.27 -8.12
N SER A 76 3.29 27.60 -8.26
CA SER A 76 2.73 28.31 -9.39
C SER A 76 1.60 29.23 -8.94
N SER A 77 1.09 30.08 -9.84
CA SER A 77 -0.11 30.89 -9.55
C SER A 77 -1.36 30.05 -9.28
N GLU A 78 -1.42 28.83 -9.83
CA GLU A 78 -2.53 27.88 -9.62
C GLU A 78 -2.30 27.06 -8.33
N THR A 79 -1.03 26.87 -7.92
CA THR A 79 -0.64 26.12 -6.72
C THR A 79 0.30 26.95 -5.87
N PRO A 80 -0.22 27.99 -5.18
CA PRO A 80 0.59 28.93 -4.41
C PRO A 80 1.11 28.35 -3.08
N VAL A 81 0.55 27.23 -2.64
CA VAL A 81 0.99 26.50 -1.44
C VAL A 81 0.99 25.00 -1.73
N LEU A 82 2.10 24.36 -1.44
CA LEU A 82 2.24 22.89 -1.49
C LEU A 82 2.18 22.34 -0.06
N THR A 83 1.38 21.31 0.15
CA THR A 83 1.21 20.70 1.48
C THR A 83 1.67 19.25 1.49
N ALA A 84 2.29 18.81 2.56
CA ALA A 84 2.74 17.44 2.75
C ALA A 84 2.45 16.91 4.16
N ASP A 85 2.17 15.63 4.25
CA ASP A 85 2.05 14.85 5.47
C ASP A 85 2.38 13.38 5.17
N PRO A 86 3.34 12.74 5.86
CA PRO A 86 4.10 13.28 7.00
C PRO A 86 5.41 13.98 6.62
N ALA A 87 5.82 13.99 5.37
CA ALA A 87 7.13 14.51 4.99
C ALA A 87 7.12 15.28 3.67
N MET A 88 8.03 16.25 3.59
CA MET A 88 8.29 17.09 2.43
C MET A 88 9.78 17.07 2.10
N VAL A 89 10.12 16.94 0.82
CA VAL A 89 11.49 17.06 0.33
C VAL A 89 11.56 18.25 -0.62
N LEU A 90 12.35 19.24 -0.24
CA LEU A 90 12.73 20.35 -1.10
C LEU A 90 14.05 19.99 -1.82
N TYR A 91 14.15 20.17 -3.11
CA TYR A 91 15.38 19.87 -3.83
C TYR A 91 15.57 20.72 -5.08
N ASN A 92 16.83 20.92 -5.44
CA ASN A 92 17.29 21.48 -6.68
C ASN A 92 18.53 20.68 -7.15
N GLN A 93 19.28 21.18 -8.11
CA GLN A 93 20.41 20.43 -8.71
C GLN A 93 21.48 20.01 -7.70
N ASP A 94 21.72 20.82 -6.65
CA ASP A 94 22.88 20.67 -5.76
C ASP A 94 22.50 20.43 -4.29
N HIS A 95 21.26 20.70 -3.91
CA HIS A 95 20.83 20.71 -2.52
C HIS A 95 19.49 20.01 -2.32
N CYS A 96 19.42 19.21 -1.26
CA CYS A 96 18.20 18.59 -0.81
C CYS A 96 17.96 18.87 0.68
N LEU A 97 16.71 19.14 1.03
CA LEU A 97 16.25 19.29 2.40
C LEU A 97 14.99 18.44 2.60
N LEU A 98 15.03 17.52 3.55
CA LEU A 98 13.83 16.81 3.99
C LEU A 98 13.38 17.37 5.33
N CYS A 99 12.10 17.70 5.43
CA CYS A 99 11.42 17.99 6.68
C CYS A 99 10.29 16.99 6.87
N GLY A 100 10.14 16.41 8.08
CA GLY A 100 9.12 15.41 8.33
C GLY A 100 8.82 15.16 9.80
N PHE A 101 7.62 14.64 10.05
CA PHE A 101 7.20 14.13 11.36
C PHE A 101 7.78 12.73 11.57
N LEU A 102 8.45 12.52 12.69
CA LEU A 102 8.96 11.20 13.09
C LEU A 102 7.92 10.40 13.87
N GLU A 103 7.13 11.07 14.69
CA GLU A 103 6.00 10.50 15.41
C GLU A 103 4.70 10.92 14.72
N MET A 104 3.71 10.03 14.67
CA MET A 104 2.43 10.29 13.99
C MET A 104 1.25 9.80 14.85
N THR A 105 1.33 10.00 16.17
CA THR A 105 0.41 9.37 17.14
C THR A 105 -0.35 10.34 18.03
N ARG A 106 0.06 11.61 18.10
CA ARG A 106 -0.49 12.58 19.07
C ARG A 106 -1.45 13.58 18.45
N HIS A 107 -1.08 14.20 17.35
CA HIS A 107 -1.91 15.20 16.67
C HIS A 107 -1.79 15.05 15.16
N LEU A 108 -2.79 15.51 14.45
CA LEU A 108 -2.66 15.73 13.02
C LEU A 108 -1.69 16.89 12.79
N GLY A 109 -1.10 16.94 11.61
CA GLY A 109 -0.22 18.04 11.24
C GLY A 109 0.20 17.93 9.81
N HIS A 110 0.71 19.02 9.26
CA HIS A 110 1.24 19.04 7.91
C HIS A 110 2.37 20.08 7.78
N LEU A 111 3.08 19.96 6.68
CA LEU A 111 4.11 20.88 6.23
C LEU A 111 3.56 21.70 5.07
N GLU A 112 3.93 22.96 5.01
CA GLU A 112 3.56 23.87 3.92
C GLU A 112 4.82 24.48 3.30
N TRP A 113 4.88 24.51 1.99
CA TRP A 113 5.85 25.26 1.21
C TRP A 113 5.12 26.33 0.40
N SER A 114 5.52 27.57 0.53
CA SER A 114 4.90 28.71 -0.16
C SER A 114 5.95 29.73 -0.54
N GLU A 115 5.53 30.80 -1.25
CA GLU A 115 6.41 31.96 -1.48
C GLU A 115 6.91 32.61 -0.17
N GLY A 116 6.19 32.45 0.93
CA GLY A 116 6.59 32.93 2.25
C GLY A 116 7.71 32.11 2.90
N GLY A 117 7.87 30.84 2.55
CA GLY A 117 8.84 29.92 3.13
C GLY A 117 8.28 28.57 3.52
N LEU A 118 8.98 27.89 4.44
CA LEU A 118 8.64 26.57 4.98
C LEU A 118 7.95 26.71 6.35
N ARG A 119 6.80 26.08 6.49
CA ARG A 119 5.98 26.09 7.72
C ARG A 119 5.60 24.68 8.13
N ALA A 120 5.51 24.44 9.45
CA ALA A 120 4.92 23.24 10.01
C ALA A 120 3.85 23.59 11.04
N VAL A 121 2.76 22.83 11.02
CA VAL A 121 1.63 23.03 11.93
C VAL A 121 1.21 21.74 12.61
N ALA A 122 0.69 21.88 13.85
CA ALA A 122 -0.05 20.84 14.56
C ALA A 122 -1.54 21.20 14.57
N GLU A 123 -2.39 20.22 14.35
CA GLU A 123 -3.83 20.40 14.30
C GLU A 123 -4.48 19.78 15.56
N TYR A 124 -5.06 20.65 16.40
CA TYR A 124 -5.84 20.28 17.56
C TYR A 124 -7.31 20.66 17.33
N HIS A 125 -8.24 19.90 17.87
CA HIS A 125 -9.64 20.32 17.82
C HIS A 125 -9.92 21.45 18.83
N PRO A 126 -10.89 22.37 18.58
CA PRO A 126 -11.11 23.57 19.40
C PRO A 126 -11.48 23.29 20.84
N ALA A 127 -12.08 22.13 21.13
CA ALA A 127 -12.50 21.74 22.49
C ALA A 127 -11.43 20.93 23.24
N TYR A 128 -10.24 20.75 22.69
CA TYR A 128 -9.15 20.03 23.33
C TYR A 128 -8.75 20.70 24.65
N ARG A 129 -8.65 19.91 25.71
CA ARG A 129 -8.29 20.39 27.05
C ARG A 129 -7.34 19.36 27.68
N PRO A 130 -6.04 19.48 27.40
CA PRO A 130 -5.05 18.58 28.00
C PRO A 130 -5.06 18.72 29.53
N GLY A 131 -4.91 17.59 30.22
CA GLY A 131 -4.87 17.53 31.67
C GLY A 131 -3.55 17.98 32.30
N THR A 132 -2.68 18.68 31.52
CA THR A 132 -1.35 19.11 31.91
C THR A 132 -1.16 20.60 31.60
N ASP A 133 -0.17 21.27 32.22
CA ASP A 133 0.11 22.69 31.98
C ASP A 133 0.67 22.96 30.56
N PHE A 134 1.21 21.93 29.91
CA PHE A 134 1.73 22.02 28.54
C PHE A 134 1.67 20.67 27.85
N VAL A 135 1.65 20.69 26.53
CA VAL A 135 1.82 19.53 25.66
C VAL A 135 3.10 19.68 24.84
N ARG A 136 3.67 18.53 24.42
CA ARG A 136 4.74 18.54 23.43
C ARG A 136 4.17 18.16 22.05
N SER A 137 4.63 18.84 21.02
CA SER A 137 4.34 18.41 19.65
C SER A 137 4.98 17.04 19.38
N GLN A 138 4.58 16.40 18.30
CA GLN A 138 5.29 15.24 17.78
C GLN A 138 6.72 15.64 17.40
N LYS A 139 7.64 14.70 17.53
CA LYS A 139 9.01 14.89 17.06
C LYS A 139 9.05 15.03 15.57
N MET A 140 9.88 15.95 15.12
CA MET A 140 10.15 16.25 13.73
C MET A 140 11.63 16.11 13.44
N VAL A 141 11.96 15.96 12.17
CA VAL A 141 13.33 15.92 11.68
C VAL A 141 13.53 16.88 10.52
N LEU A 142 14.72 17.45 10.43
CA LEU A 142 15.21 18.15 9.28
C LEU A 142 16.55 17.55 8.89
N LEU A 143 16.62 17.05 7.63
CA LEU A 143 17.79 16.42 7.03
C LEU A 143 18.25 17.24 5.82
N GLN A 144 19.55 17.41 5.65
CA GLN A 144 20.12 18.09 4.50
C GLN A 144 21.16 17.20 3.82
N GLY A 145 21.15 17.21 2.48
CA GLY A 145 22.06 16.41 1.66
C GLY A 145 22.08 16.84 0.21
N SER A 146 22.65 16.02 -0.63
CA SER A 146 22.69 16.20 -2.09
C SER A 146 21.87 15.19 -2.87
N ASP A 147 21.42 14.11 -2.21
CA ASP A 147 20.63 13.04 -2.83
C ASP A 147 19.27 12.89 -2.09
N PRO A 148 18.16 13.25 -2.73
CA PRO A 148 16.84 13.19 -2.10
C PRO A 148 16.39 11.74 -1.80
N VAL A 149 16.85 10.75 -2.56
CA VAL A 149 16.54 9.33 -2.31
C VAL A 149 17.19 8.88 -1.01
N GLN A 150 18.47 9.19 -0.82
CA GLN A 150 19.18 8.86 0.41
C GLN A 150 18.57 9.55 1.63
N LEU A 151 18.19 10.83 1.52
CA LEU A 151 17.50 11.52 2.61
C LEU A 151 16.18 10.87 2.98
N PHE A 152 15.41 10.42 1.99
CA PHE A 152 14.15 9.75 2.23
C PHE A 152 14.32 8.37 2.85
N GLU A 153 15.34 7.61 2.46
CA GLU A 153 15.72 6.35 3.11
C GLU A 153 16.15 6.59 4.58
N GLN A 154 16.98 7.61 4.82
CA GLN A 154 17.38 8.00 6.18
C GLN A 154 16.18 8.42 7.04
N TYR A 155 15.24 9.18 6.48
CA TYR A 155 14.00 9.53 7.14
C TYR A 155 13.19 8.29 7.55
N THR A 156 13.06 7.32 6.64
CA THR A 156 12.35 6.06 6.91
C THR A 156 12.96 5.30 8.09
N GLU A 157 14.30 5.23 8.16
CA GLU A 157 15.00 4.58 9.28
C GLU A 157 14.80 5.34 10.62
N LEU A 158 14.77 6.69 10.57
CA LEU A 158 14.46 7.49 11.75
C LEU A 158 13.00 7.27 12.20
N VAL A 159 12.03 7.23 11.29
CA VAL A 159 10.63 6.93 11.66
C VAL A 159 10.54 5.57 12.36
N LYS A 160 11.29 4.55 11.95
CA LYS A 160 11.35 3.25 12.65
C LYS A 160 11.85 3.39 14.09
N GLN A 161 12.88 4.22 14.32
CA GLN A 161 13.44 4.42 15.67
C GLN A 161 12.45 5.11 16.61
N TYR A 162 11.63 6.03 16.10
CA TYR A 162 10.65 6.78 16.87
C TYR A 162 9.28 6.13 16.97
N ASN A 163 9.03 5.09 16.19
CA ASN A 163 7.84 4.24 16.26
C ASN A 163 8.27 2.76 16.38
N PRO A 164 8.83 2.36 17.51
CA PRO A 164 9.54 1.09 17.67
C PRO A 164 8.60 -0.13 17.78
N ALA A 165 7.35 -0.01 17.43
CA ALA A 165 6.49 -1.16 17.31
C ALA A 165 7.08 -2.07 16.23
N PRO A 166 7.39 -3.34 16.54
CA PRO A 166 7.86 -4.26 15.53
C PRO A 166 6.83 -4.34 14.43
N PRO A 167 7.26 -4.43 13.15
CA PRO A 167 6.34 -4.82 12.10
C PRO A 167 5.65 -6.10 12.58
N ARG A 168 4.34 -6.14 12.50
CA ARG A 168 3.60 -7.34 12.88
C ARG A 168 3.84 -8.40 11.81
N SER A 169 5.01 -9.02 11.88
CA SER A 169 5.51 -9.99 10.90
C SER A 169 4.99 -11.41 11.09
N GLN A 170 4.10 -11.62 12.05
CA GLN A 170 3.52 -12.93 12.35
C GLN A 170 2.58 -13.46 11.27
N PHE A 171 2.05 -12.57 10.43
CA PHE A 171 1.24 -12.99 9.31
C PHE A 171 2.06 -13.08 8.04
N PRO A 172 1.86 -14.14 7.22
CA PRO A 172 2.42 -14.18 5.88
C PRO A 172 1.78 -13.07 5.02
N ARG A 173 2.37 -12.80 3.88
CA ARG A 173 1.72 -11.97 2.88
C ARG A 173 0.64 -12.79 2.21
N TYR A 174 -0.60 -12.48 2.54
CA TYR A 174 -1.75 -13.23 2.06
C TYR A 174 -2.07 -12.95 0.60
N THR A 175 -2.58 -14.00 -0.06
CA THR A 175 -3.38 -13.85 -1.27
C THR A 175 -4.84 -13.85 -0.85
N VAL A 176 -5.54 -12.75 -1.12
CA VAL A 176 -6.90 -12.49 -0.67
C VAL A 176 -7.85 -12.51 -1.87
N GLY A 177 -8.86 -13.35 -1.86
CA GLY A 177 -10.04 -13.23 -2.72
C GLY A 177 -11.06 -12.32 -2.04
N ALA A 178 -11.57 -11.30 -2.74
CA ALA A 178 -12.55 -10.36 -2.23
C ALA A 178 -13.70 -10.16 -3.22
N ASN A 179 -14.91 -10.05 -2.72
CA ASN A 179 -16.12 -10.02 -3.57
C ASN A 179 -16.55 -8.62 -4.01
N TRP A 180 -16.05 -7.55 -3.38
CA TRP A 180 -16.57 -6.19 -3.59
C TRP A 180 -16.52 -5.73 -5.04
N HIS A 181 -15.38 -5.88 -5.71
CA HIS A 181 -15.15 -5.32 -7.04
C HIS A 181 -15.93 -6.01 -8.18
N TYR A 182 -16.59 -7.11 -7.88
CA TYR A 182 -17.50 -7.75 -8.81
C TYR A 182 -18.95 -7.71 -8.31
N TYR A 183 -19.19 -8.16 -7.09
CA TYR A 183 -20.53 -8.31 -6.54
C TYR A 183 -21.04 -7.06 -5.83
N GLY A 184 -20.15 -6.15 -5.39
CA GLY A 184 -20.51 -5.08 -4.47
C GLY A 184 -21.25 -5.64 -3.24
N PRO A 185 -22.33 -4.99 -2.78
CA PRO A 185 -23.09 -5.44 -1.62
C PRO A 185 -24.11 -6.55 -1.94
N THR A 186 -24.12 -7.12 -3.16
CA THR A 186 -25.19 -8.02 -3.59
C THR A 186 -24.88 -9.50 -3.46
N MET A 187 -23.65 -9.86 -3.10
CA MET A 187 -23.26 -11.27 -2.95
C MET A 187 -24.18 -12.05 -2.02
N THR A 188 -24.49 -13.26 -2.42
CA THR A 188 -25.36 -14.20 -1.70
C THR A 188 -24.58 -15.45 -1.27
N GLU A 189 -25.18 -16.26 -0.40
CA GLU A 189 -24.62 -17.57 -0.01
C GLU A 189 -24.37 -18.51 -1.20
N ASN A 190 -25.27 -18.51 -2.18
CA ASN A 190 -25.13 -19.36 -3.36
C ASN A 190 -23.91 -18.96 -4.19
N GLU A 191 -23.68 -17.65 -4.34
CA GLU A 191 -22.51 -17.15 -5.09
C GLU A 191 -21.21 -17.45 -4.34
N LEU A 192 -21.22 -17.41 -3.00
CA LEU A 192 -20.07 -17.89 -2.22
C LEU A 192 -19.79 -19.37 -2.51
N ASP A 193 -20.82 -20.22 -2.56
CA ASP A 193 -20.66 -21.65 -2.87
C ASP A 193 -20.08 -21.86 -4.28
N GLU A 194 -20.50 -21.07 -5.28
CA GLU A 194 -19.96 -21.10 -6.64
C GLU A 194 -18.47 -20.71 -6.67
N GLU A 195 -18.10 -19.63 -5.99
CA GLU A 195 -16.71 -19.17 -5.88
C GLU A 195 -15.81 -20.23 -5.26
N LEU A 196 -16.21 -20.76 -4.09
CA LEU A 196 -15.46 -21.79 -3.37
C LEU A 196 -15.30 -23.07 -4.19
N ALA A 197 -16.34 -23.46 -4.95
CA ALA A 197 -16.29 -24.62 -5.84
C ALA A 197 -15.25 -24.44 -6.98
N VAL A 198 -15.18 -23.25 -7.59
CA VAL A 198 -14.22 -22.93 -8.65
C VAL A 198 -12.80 -22.81 -8.11
N ILE A 199 -12.61 -22.15 -6.98
CA ILE A 199 -11.30 -22.05 -6.30
C ILE A 199 -10.74 -23.46 -6.09
N LYS A 200 -11.56 -24.36 -5.56
CA LYS A 200 -11.17 -25.76 -5.36
C LYS A 200 -10.92 -26.51 -6.66
N ALA A 201 -11.80 -26.39 -7.65
CA ALA A 201 -11.72 -27.14 -8.91
C ALA A 201 -10.50 -26.70 -9.75
N LYS A 202 -10.14 -25.41 -9.73
CA LYS A 202 -8.99 -24.85 -10.46
C LYS A 202 -7.72 -24.80 -9.61
N ASN A 203 -7.74 -25.27 -8.35
CA ASN A 203 -6.64 -25.17 -7.38
C ASN A 203 -6.06 -23.76 -7.28
N ILE A 204 -6.93 -22.73 -7.19
CA ILE A 204 -6.48 -21.36 -7.05
C ILE A 204 -5.95 -21.14 -5.61
N PRO A 205 -4.68 -20.81 -5.41
CA PRO A 205 -4.07 -20.82 -4.08
C PRO A 205 -4.33 -19.50 -3.34
N LEU A 206 -5.56 -19.33 -2.86
CA LEU A 206 -5.93 -18.23 -1.98
C LEU A 206 -5.72 -18.61 -0.51
N ASP A 207 -5.17 -17.68 0.26
CA ASP A 207 -5.01 -17.85 1.72
C ASP A 207 -6.25 -17.38 2.49
N VAL A 208 -6.92 -16.34 1.98
CA VAL A 208 -8.07 -15.68 2.60
C VAL A 208 -9.19 -15.55 1.57
N TYR A 209 -10.43 -15.78 1.98
CA TYR A 209 -11.61 -15.30 1.25
C TYR A 209 -12.37 -14.30 2.11
N GLN A 210 -12.42 -13.04 1.66
CA GLN A 210 -12.99 -11.91 2.38
C GLN A 210 -14.40 -11.60 1.86
N LEU A 211 -15.37 -11.66 2.75
CA LEU A 211 -16.71 -11.12 2.52
C LEU A 211 -16.70 -9.61 2.82
N ASP A 212 -16.94 -8.82 1.79
CA ASP A 212 -16.94 -7.35 1.85
C ASP A 212 -18.32 -6.81 2.28
N ASP A 213 -18.49 -5.50 2.29
CA ASP A 213 -19.70 -4.76 2.63
C ASP A 213 -20.99 -5.38 2.00
N GLY A 214 -22.07 -5.41 2.75
CA GLY A 214 -23.37 -5.89 2.30
C GLY A 214 -23.80 -7.25 2.87
N TRP A 215 -23.05 -7.85 3.79
CA TRP A 215 -23.48 -9.04 4.54
C TRP A 215 -24.38 -8.70 5.73
N GLU A 216 -24.18 -7.53 6.31
CA GLU A 216 -24.87 -7.01 7.50
C GLU A 216 -26.23 -6.37 7.13
N ARG A 217 -27.08 -6.18 8.14
CA ARG A 217 -28.36 -5.50 8.00
C ARG A 217 -28.21 -4.00 7.82
N ASP A 218 -27.27 -3.39 8.54
CA ASP A 218 -26.99 -1.96 8.49
C ASP A 218 -25.70 -1.65 9.26
N TYR A 219 -25.06 -0.53 8.99
CA TYR A 219 -23.92 -0.07 9.79
C TYR A 219 -24.39 0.20 11.23
N GLY A 220 -23.78 -0.52 12.16
CA GLY A 220 -24.20 -0.56 13.55
C GLY A 220 -25.11 -1.74 13.90
N ASP A 221 -25.72 -2.42 12.92
CA ASP A 221 -26.44 -3.68 13.11
C ASP A 221 -25.70 -4.83 12.41
N TRP A 222 -24.70 -5.37 13.10
CA TRP A 222 -23.75 -6.38 12.59
C TRP A 222 -24.33 -7.81 12.61
N HIS A 223 -25.63 -7.96 12.32
CA HIS A 223 -26.27 -9.24 12.09
C HIS A 223 -26.42 -9.52 10.60
N PRO A 224 -26.41 -10.78 10.17
CA PRO A 224 -26.60 -11.12 8.75
C PRO A 224 -27.97 -10.65 8.24
N ASN A 225 -27.99 -10.16 7.00
CA ASN A 225 -29.23 -9.85 6.30
C ASN A 225 -29.81 -11.09 5.57
N ASP A 226 -30.91 -10.91 4.85
CA ASP A 226 -31.68 -12.00 4.21
C ASP A 226 -30.91 -12.72 3.08
N LYS A 227 -29.75 -12.23 2.63
CA LYS A 227 -28.89 -12.93 1.67
C LYS A 227 -28.05 -14.03 2.30
N TRP A 228 -27.95 -14.03 3.64
CA TRP A 228 -27.14 -14.93 4.45
C TRP A 228 -28.01 -15.69 5.46
N ASN A 229 -29.01 -16.43 4.94
CA ASN A 229 -30.02 -17.12 5.75
C ASN A 229 -29.43 -18.19 6.68
N SER A 230 -28.32 -18.82 6.30
CA SER A 230 -27.63 -19.80 7.14
C SER A 230 -26.76 -19.14 8.24
N GLY A 231 -26.56 -17.83 8.15
CA GLY A 231 -25.75 -17.04 9.07
C GLY A 231 -24.26 -17.00 8.74
N MET A 232 -23.59 -15.97 9.28
CA MET A 232 -22.18 -15.71 8.98
C MET A 232 -21.22 -16.75 9.57
N ALA A 233 -21.59 -17.44 10.64
CA ALA A 233 -20.80 -18.57 11.16
C ALA A 233 -20.71 -19.71 10.14
N GLN A 234 -21.81 -20.05 9.45
CA GLN A 234 -21.80 -21.09 8.43
C GLN A 234 -21.02 -20.64 7.18
N ALA A 235 -21.10 -19.37 6.78
CA ALA A 235 -20.26 -18.83 5.71
C ALA A 235 -18.76 -18.96 6.05
N ALA A 236 -18.37 -18.63 7.27
CA ALA A 236 -17.00 -18.83 7.76
C ALA A 236 -16.57 -20.31 7.72
N ASP A 237 -17.44 -21.23 8.15
CA ASP A 237 -17.15 -22.67 8.10
C ASP A 237 -16.97 -23.18 6.67
N LYS A 238 -17.75 -22.71 5.70
CA LYS A 238 -17.59 -23.03 4.26
C LYS A 238 -16.23 -22.57 3.74
N ILE A 239 -15.83 -21.33 4.02
CA ILE A 239 -14.53 -20.78 3.62
C ILE A 239 -13.38 -21.59 4.23
N LYS A 240 -13.48 -21.91 5.51
CA LYS A 240 -12.51 -22.75 6.24
C LYS A 240 -12.43 -24.17 5.67
N ALA A 241 -13.57 -24.77 5.33
CA ALA A 241 -13.63 -26.10 4.72
C ALA A 241 -13.01 -26.12 3.31
N ALA A 242 -12.96 -24.98 2.62
CA ALA A 242 -12.24 -24.80 1.37
C ALA A 242 -10.72 -24.56 1.55
N GLY A 243 -10.21 -24.57 2.78
CA GLY A 243 -8.79 -24.42 3.11
C GLY A 243 -8.31 -22.97 3.30
N MET A 244 -9.22 -22.01 3.35
CA MET A 244 -8.90 -20.59 3.46
C MET A 244 -9.27 -20.02 4.84
N ILE A 245 -8.66 -18.89 5.19
CA ILE A 245 -9.00 -18.09 6.37
C ILE A 245 -10.25 -17.26 6.05
N PRO A 246 -11.31 -17.33 6.89
CA PRO A 246 -12.47 -16.47 6.73
C PRO A 246 -12.13 -15.02 7.01
N GLY A 247 -12.38 -14.15 6.02
CA GLY A 247 -12.24 -12.70 6.10
C GLY A 247 -13.59 -12.00 6.09
N ILE A 248 -13.69 -10.86 6.77
CA ILE A 248 -14.92 -10.06 6.84
C ILE A 248 -14.61 -8.57 6.87
N TRP A 249 -15.45 -7.79 6.20
CA TRP A 249 -15.44 -6.34 6.21
C TRP A 249 -16.34 -5.79 7.31
N ILE A 250 -15.90 -4.73 7.98
CA ILE A 250 -16.68 -3.99 8.97
C ILE A 250 -16.33 -2.49 8.94
N THR A 251 -17.27 -1.64 9.36
CA THR A 251 -17.05 -0.23 9.68
C THR A 251 -17.49 0.10 11.11
N PRO A 252 -16.64 -0.20 12.11
CA PRO A 252 -17.06 -0.26 13.52
C PRO A 252 -17.42 1.11 14.13
N PHE A 253 -17.08 2.21 13.45
CA PHE A 253 -17.28 3.58 13.97
C PHE A 253 -18.38 4.36 13.23
N LEU A 254 -19.07 3.73 12.26
CA LEU A 254 -20.19 4.35 11.57
C LEU A 254 -21.53 3.72 11.99
N CYS A 255 -22.57 4.52 12.03
CA CYS A 255 -23.92 4.14 12.37
C CYS A 255 -24.91 4.62 11.33
N GLY A 256 -25.47 3.70 10.54
CA GLY A 256 -26.62 3.91 9.65
C GLY A 256 -27.92 3.63 10.37
N ASN A 257 -27.92 2.72 11.35
CA ASN A 257 -29.11 2.28 12.07
C ASN A 257 -29.68 3.40 12.96
N ILE A 258 -30.82 3.99 12.52
CA ILE A 258 -31.47 5.10 13.22
C ILE A 258 -31.90 4.70 14.63
N LYS A 259 -32.39 3.48 14.82
CA LYS A 259 -32.88 3.00 16.14
C LYS A 259 -31.75 2.95 17.17
N ILE A 260 -30.59 2.43 16.79
CA ILE A 260 -29.42 2.39 17.69
C ILE A 260 -28.98 3.80 18.05
N ALA A 261 -28.93 4.72 17.07
CA ALA A 261 -28.56 6.10 17.30
C ALA A 261 -29.54 6.87 18.20
N GLU A 262 -30.84 6.56 18.11
CA GLU A 262 -31.89 7.15 18.97
C GLU A 262 -31.91 6.54 20.39
N GLN A 263 -31.62 5.26 20.52
CA GLN A 263 -31.53 4.58 21.83
C GLN A 263 -30.28 4.97 22.60
N HIS A 264 -29.19 5.26 21.91
CA HIS A 264 -27.88 5.55 22.49
C HIS A 264 -27.26 6.85 21.95
N PRO A 265 -27.98 7.99 22.06
CA PRO A 265 -27.49 9.27 21.50
C PRO A 265 -26.18 9.76 22.15
N GLN A 266 -25.85 9.28 23.37
CA GLN A 266 -24.60 9.58 24.06
C GLN A 266 -23.39 8.87 23.47
N TRP A 267 -23.57 7.83 22.65
CA TRP A 267 -22.46 7.12 22.00
C TRP A 267 -21.94 7.85 20.76
N LEU A 268 -22.66 8.90 20.31
CA LEU A 268 -22.34 9.58 19.05
C LEU A 268 -21.34 10.70 19.29
N LEU A 269 -20.33 10.77 18.41
CA LEU A 269 -19.38 11.87 18.33
C LEU A 269 -20.13 13.16 17.95
N ARG A 270 -19.87 14.26 18.66
CA ARG A 270 -20.63 15.50 18.54
C ARG A 270 -19.70 16.69 18.26
N ASN A 271 -20.28 17.78 17.79
CA ASN A 271 -19.63 19.09 17.76
C ASN A 271 -19.80 19.85 19.10
N ALA A 272 -19.24 21.05 19.18
CA ALA A 272 -19.30 21.88 20.39
C ALA A 272 -20.73 22.37 20.73
N SER A 273 -21.65 22.44 19.77
CA SER A 273 -23.08 22.74 19.98
C SER A 273 -23.91 21.52 20.42
N GLY A 274 -23.30 20.35 20.52
CA GLY A 274 -23.96 19.12 20.94
C GLY A 274 -24.67 18.37 19.81
N GLU A 275 -24.49 18.76 18.55
CA GLU A 275 -25.06 18.07 17.40
C GLU A 275 -24.23 16.86 17.02
N ALA A 276 -24.88 15.72 16.73
CA ALA A 276 -24.20 14.53 16.30
C ALA A 276 -23.55 14.74 14.92
N LEU A 277 -22.28 14.39 14.80
CA LEU A 277 -21.53 14.46 13.57
C LEU A 277 -21.87 13.30 12.63
N THR A 278 -21.74 13.58 11.33
CA THR A 278 -21.95 12.60 10.29
C THR A 278 -20.79 12.58 9.31
N MET A 279 -20.51 11.41 8.74
CA MET A 279 -19.70 11.23 7.55
C MET A 279 -20.61 10.84 6.40
N LYS A 280 -20.43 11.47 5.24
CA LYS A 280 -21.16 11.08 4.03
C LYS A 280 -20.40 9.99 3.27
N ILE A 281 -21.13 8.95 2.87
CA ILE A 281 -20.69 7.97 1.89
C ILE A 281 -21.66 8.10 0.72
N GLY A 282 -21.17 8.66 -0.40
CA GLY A 282 -22.04 9.13 -1.45
C GLY A 282 -23.08 10.16 -0.92
N PRO A 283 -24.38 9.99 -1.19
CA PRO A 283 -25.42 10.90 -0.68
C PRO A 283 -25.84 10.60 0.78
N LEU A 284 -25.49 9.43 1.33
CA LEU A 284 -25.99 8.96 2.62
C LEU A 284 -25.15 9.48 3.79
N PRO A 285 -25.75 10.11 4.80
CA PRO A 285 -25.08 10.52 6.01
C PRO A 285 -25.10 9.39 7.06
N PHE A 286 -23.95 9.00 7.54
CA PHE A 286 -23.77 8.05 8.65
C PHE A 286 -23.30 8.79 9.89
N ARG A 287 -23.91 8.52 11.04
CA ARG A 287 -23.47 9.04 12.33
C ARG A 287 -22.16 8.36 12.72
N ILE A 288 -21.39 9.03 13.57
CA ILE A 288 -20.09 8.54 14.02
C ILE A 288 -20.18 8.14 15.47
N PHE A 289 -19.78 6.93 15.80
CA PHE A 289 -19.62 6.46 17.19
C PHE A 289 -18.36 7.03 17.80
N ASP A 290 -18.41 7.34 19.08
CA ASP A 290 -17.29 7.84 19.88
C ASP A 290 -16.69 6.70 20.73
N PRO A 291 -15.55 6.11 20.32
CA PRO A 291 -14.92 5.03 21.08
C PRO A 291 -14.30 5.48 22.41
N SER A 292 -14.22 6.78 22.69
CA SER A 292 -13.81 7.28 24.01
C SER A 292 -14.94 7.21 25.04
N HIS A 293 -16.20 7.02 24.61
CA HIS A 293 -17.33 6.78 25.50
C HIS A 293 -17.33 5.32 25.98
N PRO A 294 -17.29 5.05 27.31
CA PRO A 294 -17.09 3.69 27.84
C PRO A 294 -18.14 2.67 27.38
N GLU A 295 -19.43 3.06 27.37
CA GLU A 295 -20.52 2.17 26.94
C GLU A 295 -20.43 1.88 25.43
N CYS A 296 -20.08 2.87 24.61
CA CYS A 296 -19.85 2.69 23.18
C CYS A 296 -18.70 1.72 22.93
N ALA A 297 -17.59 1.91 23.62
CA ALA A 297 -16.44 1.00 23.56
C ALA A 297 -16.81 -0.43 23.96
N ALA A 298 -17.61 -0.60 25.03
CA ALA A 298 -18.07 -1.91 25.47
C ALA A 298 -18.98 -2.60 24.44
N TRP A 299 -19.85 -1.83 23.78
CA TRP A 299 -20.70 -2.33 22.71
C TRP A 299 -19.88 -2.75 21.48
N ILE A 300 -18.91 -1.92 21.07
CA ILE A 300 -17.98 -2.26 19.97
C ILE A 300 -17.27 -3.60 20.28
N LYS A 301 -16.75 -3.75 21.50
CA LYS A 301 -16.13 -5.01 21.93
C LYS A 301 -17.09 -6.21 21.83
N SER A 302 -18.36 -6.02 22.12
CA SER A 302 -19.33 -7.12 22.13
C SER A 302 -19.58 -7.70 20.74
N PHE A 303 -19.88 -6.86 19.75
CA PHE A 303 -20.11 -7.36 18.38
C PHE A 303 -18.84 -7.89 17.71
N LEU A 304 -17.68 -7.30 17.99
CA LEU A 304 -16.41 -7.84 17.50
C LEU A 304 -16.13 -9.24 18.01
N LYS A 305 -16.40 -9.49 19.30
CA LYS A 305 -16.28 -10.84 19.88
C LYS A 305 -17.27 -11.83 19.25
N GLU A 306 -18.46 -11.38 18.92
CA GLU A 306 -19.44 -12.20 18.21
C GLU A 306 -18.95 -12.61 16.84
N ILE A 307 -18.45 -11.66 16.02
CA ILE A 307 -17.88 -11.93 14.71
C ILE A 307 -16.63 -12.85 14.81
N TYR A 308 -15.78 -12.61 15.80
CA TYR A 308 -14.66 -13.50 16.11
C TYR A 308 -15.11 -14.93 16.41
N ASN A 309 -16.19 -15.09 17.19
CA ASN A 309 -16.75 -16.39 17.56
C ASN A 309 -17.41 -17.11 16.37
N TRP A 310 -17.85 -16.40 15.34
CA TRP A 310 -18.27 -17.00 14.06
C TRP A 310 -17.13 -17.65 13.29
N GLY A 311 -15.86 -17.36 13.63
CA GLY A 311 -14.69 -17.98 13.03
C GLY A 311 -13.84 -17.08 12.14
N TYR A 312 -14.19 -15.81 11.97
CA TYR A 312 -13.42 -14.87 11.18
C TYR A 312 -12.08 -14.51 11.84
N ARG A 313 -11.01 -14.40 11.05
CA ARG A 313 -9.64 -14.10 11.51
C ARG A 313 -8.92 -13.04 10.65
N TYR A 314 -9.50 -12.63 9.54
CA TYR A 314 -9.05 -11.51 8.72
C TYR A 314 -10.14 -10.44 8.72
N PHE A 315 -9.82 -9.23 9.16
CA PHE A 315 -10.76 -8.13 9.31
C PHE A 315 -10.34 -6.95 8.44
N LYS A 316 -11.12 -6.66 7.38
CA LYS A 316 -11.02 -5.40 6.64
C LYS A 316 -11.87 -4.36 7.37
N ILE A 317 -11.20 -3.33 7.90
CA ILE A 317 -11.82 -2.32 8.75
C ILE A 317 -11.81 -0.99 8.00
N ASP A 318 -12.97 -0.52 7.60
CA ASP A 318 -13.09 0.62 6.72
C ASP A 318 -13.63 1.88 7.40
N PHE A 319 -13.55 3.00 6.67
CA PHE A 319 -14.03 4.34 7.04
C PHE A 319 -13.50 4.85 8.39
N THR A 320 -12.41 4.32 8.89
CA THR A 320 -11.88 4.67 10.21
C THR A 320 -11.47 6.13 10.33
N ARG A 321 -11.25 6.83 9.20
CA ARG A 321 -10.96 8.26 9.14
C ARG A 321 -12.07 9.15 9.71
N CYS A 322 -13.30 8.63 9.85
CA CYS A 322 -14.42 9.37 10.42
C CYS A 322 -14.11 9.94 11.81
N LEU A 323 -13.21 9.30 12.57
CA LEU A 323 -12.83 9.71 13.92
C LEU A 323 -11.96 10.99 13.96
N PHE A 324 -11.29 11.35 12.87
CA PHE A 324 -10.35 12.48 12.89
C PHE A 324 -10.52 13.51 11.76
N LEU A 325 -11.35 13.24 10.73
CA LEU A 325 -11.48 14.15 9.58
C LEU A 325 -12.22 15.46 9.88
N ASN A 326 -13.15 15.45 10.83
CA ASN A 326 -13.92 16.64 11.14
C ASN A 326 -13.29 17.41 12.33
N PRO A 327 -12.65 18.57 12.10
CA PRO A 327 -11.99 19.31 13.17
C PRO A 327 -12.97 19.89 14.22
N ALA A 328 -14.28 19.95 13.89
CA ALA A 328 -15.31 20.37 14.85
C ALA A 328 -15.70 19.26 15.86
N ALA A 329 -15.16 18.05 15.71
CA ALA A 329 -15.46 16.93 16.60
C ALA A 329 -14.98 17.21 18.02
N VAL A 330 -15.82 16.86 18.99
CA VAL A 330 -15.56 16.95 20.42
C VAL A 330 -15.73 15.56 21.02
N PRO A 331 -14.66 14.81 21.27
CA PRO A 331 -14.71 13.52 21.92
C PRO A 331 -15.36 13.60 23.31
N PHE A 332 -15.93 12.50 23.76
CA PHE A 332 -16.38 12.34 25.15
C PHE A 332 -15.22 12.61 26.12
N ASP A 333 -14.06 12.05 25.86
CA ASP A 333 -12.82 12.39 26.54
C ASP A 333 -12.15 13.61 25.85
N LYS A 334 -12.34 14.79 26.42
CA LYS A 334 -11.79 16.04 25.90
C LYS A 334 -10.27 16.20 26.13
N SER A 335 -9.64 15.32 26.87
CA SER A 335 -8.20 15.37 27.17
C SER A 335 -7.36 14.73 26.06
N ILE A 336 -7.98 14.08 25.06
CA ILE A 336 -7.31 13.47 23.92
C ILE A 336 -7.55 14.28 22.64
N THR A 337 -6.59 14.22 21.73
CA THR A 337 -6.74 14.78 20.38
C THR A 337 -7.57 13.85 19.49
N LEU A 338 -7.96 14.32 18.29
CA LEU A 338 -8.70 13.45 17.35
C LEU A 338 -7.83 12.30 16.83
N LEU A 339 -6.51 12.50 16.70
CA LEU A 339 -5.62 11.43 16.30
C LEU A 339 -5.43 10.38 17.40
N GLU A 340 -5.41 10.82 18.66
CA GLU A 340 -5.41 9.93 19.82
C GLU A 340 -6.74 9.18 19.96
N LEU A 341 -7.90 9.83 19.69
CA LEU A 341 -9.20 9.17 19.59
C LEU A 341 -9.20 8.06 18.55
N TYR A 342 -8.68 8.37 17.36
CA TYR A 342 -8.54 7.39 16.29
C TYR A 342 -7.66 6.22 16.73
N ARG A 343 -6.48 6.50 17.29
CA ARG A 343 -5.56 5.46 17.76
C ARG A 343 -6.17 4.64 18.89
N GLN A 344 -6.91 5.26 19.82
CA GLN A 344 -7.65 4.55 20.87
C GLN A 344 -8.71 3.60 20.29
N GLY A 345 -9.46 4.04 19.26
CA GLY A 345 -10.40 3.20 18.53
C GLY A 345 -9.72 1.98 17.92
N ILE A 346 -8.61 2.17 17.19
CA ILE A 346 -7.88 1.03 16.59
C ILE A 346 -7.26 0.11 17.65
N THR A 347 -6.77 0.67 18.76
CA THR A 347 -6.28 -0.12 19.90
C THR A 347 -7.40 -0.99 20.49
N LEU A 348 -8.61 -0.44 20.65
CA LEU A 348 -9.79 -1.16 21.09
C LEU A 348 -10.08 -2.39 20.22
N LEU A 349 -9.98 -2.23 18.86
CA LEU A 349 -10.18 -3.33 17.93
C LEU A 349 -9.10 -4.40 18.11
N ARG A 350 -7.82 -3.99 18.16
CA ARG A 350 -6.69 -4.91 18.33
C ARG A 350 -6.76 -5.69 19.63
N GLU A 351 -7.01 -5.03 20.76
CA GLU A 351 -7.15 -5.69 22.07
C GLU A 351 -8.33 -6.65 22.14
N THR A 352 -9.40 -6.36 21.41
CA THR A 352 -10.59 -7.20 21.39
C THR A 352 -10.42 -8.46 20.56
N LEU A 353 -9.79 -8.32 19.38
CA LEU A 353 -9.60 -9.39 18.40
C LEU A 353 -8.34 -10.22 18.65
N GLY A 354 -7.39 -9.70 19.44
CA GLY A 354 -6.14 -10.40 19.74
C GLY A 354 -5.14 -10.39 18.59
N ASP A 355 -3.97 -11.01 18.83
CA ASP A 355 -2.87 -11.04 17.88
C ASP A 355 -3.05 -12.11 16.79
N GLU A 356 -3.94 -13.07 16.98
CA GLU A 356 -4.29 -14.10 16.00
C GLU A 356 -5.17 -13.61 14.84
N CYS A 357 -5.72 -12.39 14.95
CA CYS A 357 -6.50 -11.77 13.88
C CYS A 357 -5.65 -10.79 13.08
N CYS A 358 -5.70 -10.91 11.75
CA CYS A 358 -5.11 -9.94 10.84
C CYS A 358 -6.04 -8.74 10.68
N LEU A 359 -5.55 -7.53 10.98
CA LEU A 359 -6.28 -6.28 10.77
C LEU A 359 -5.78 -5.56 9.53
N ASN A 360 -6.63 -5.48 8.51
CA ASN A 360 -6.43 -4.66 7.31
C ASN A 360 -7.22 -3.36 7.45
N LEU A 361 -6.53 -2.23 7.65
CA LEU A 361 -7.17 -0.93 7.82
C LEU A 361 -7.32 -0.20 6.49
N CYS A 362 -8.55 0.19 6.18
CA CYS A 362 -8.91 0.92 4.97
C CYS A 362 -9.37 2.35 5.33
N GLY A 363 -8.75 3.35 4.69
CA GLY A 363 -9.18 4.74 4.83
C GLY A 363 -8.90 5.41 6.18
N GLY A 364 -7.81 5.05 6.84
CA GLY A 364 -7.34 5.64 8.08
C GLY A 364 -6.07 6.49 7.92
N HIS A 365 -5.44 6.84 9.04
CA HIS A 365 -4.14 7.49 9.10
C HIS A 365 -3.05 6.43 9.26
N GLU A 366 -2.28 6.17 8.18
CA GLU A 366 -1.32 5.06 8.14
C GLU A 366 -0.26 5.14 9.26
N GLY A 367 0.35 6.31 9.46
CA GLY A 367 1.37 6.49 10.49
C GLY A 367 0.85 6.29 11.91
N ALA A 368 -0.38 6.69 12.20
CA ALA A 368 -0.97 6.51 13.53
C ALA A 368 -1.31 5.04 13.86
N THR A 369 -1.28 4.15 12.88
CA THR A 369 -1.58 2.72 13.06
C THR A 369 -0.35 1.84 13.19
N ILE A 370 0.86 2.42 13.11
CA ILE A 370 2.11 1.67 13.34
C ILE A 370 2.03 0.91 14.67
N GLY A 371 2.26 -0.40 14.60
CA GLY A 371 2.18 -1.33 15.72
C GLY A 371 0.77 -1.86 16.06
N LEU A 372 -0.29 -1.37 15.39
CA LEU A 372 -1.67 -1.81 15.60
C LEU A 372 -2.24 -2.55 14.40
N ALA A 373 -2.00 -2.05 13.19
CA ALA A 373 -2.40 -2.68 11.94
C ALA A 373 -1.37 -3.69 11.44
N ASP A 374 -1.83 -4.76 10.82
CA ASP A 374 -0.99 -5.72 10.10
C ASP A 374 -0.87 -5.31 8.62
N VAL A 375 -1.98 -4.86 8.08
CA VAL A 375 -2.14 -4.42 6.69
C VAL A 375 -2.81 -3.05 6.66
N THR A 376 -2.42 -2.18 5.74
CA THR A 376 -3.16 -0.94 5.47
C THR A 376 -3.33 -0.70 3.97
N ARG A 377 -4.50 -0.21 3.60
CA ARG A 377 -4.82 0.18 2.24
C ARG A 377 -3.97 1.35 1.78
N THR A 378 -3.25 1.19 0.68
CA THR A 378 -2.31 2.19 0.15
C THR A 378 -2.88 3.08 -0.94
N GLY A 379 -3.97 2.65 -1.58
CA GLY A 379 -4.68 3.41 -2.62
C GLY A 379 -6.17 3.50 -2.38
N SER A 380 -6.87 4.36 -3.15
CA SER A 380 -8.33 4.40 -3.17
C SER A 380 -8.90 3.14 -3.84
N ASP A 381 -10.23 3.02 -3.87
CA ASP A 381 -10.90 1.87 -4.49
C ASP A 381 -10.59 1.77 -5.98
N THR A 382 -10.36 0.55 -6.41
CA THR A 382 -9.98 0.22 -7.78
C THR A 382 -11.19 0.21 -8.72
N TYR A 383 -10.98 0.69 -9.93
CA TYR A 383 -11.94 0.58 -11.04
C TYR A 383 -11.28 -0.12 -12.22
N GLY A 384 -12.04 -0.91 -12.95
CA GLY A 384 -11.57 -1.74 -14.06
C GLY A 384 -11.25 -0.98 -15.35
N ASN A 385 -10.65 0.21 -15.25
CA ASN A 385 -10.25 1.02 -16.40
C ASN A 385 -8.86 1.63 -16.19
N TRP A 386 -8.25 2.17 -17.25
CA TRP A 386 -6.94 2.80 -17.18
C TRP A 386 -6.99 4.29 -16.78
N ALA A 387 -8.14 4.95 -16.85
CA ALA A 387 -8.30 6.40 -16.71
C ALA A 387 -7.65 6.97 -15.43
N LYS A 388 -7.12 8.20 -15.52
CA LYS A 388 -6.32 8.84 -14.47
C LYS A 388 -7.06 9.06 -13.14
N SER A 389 -8.35 9.39 -13.17
CA SER A 389 -9.06 9.83 -11.95
C SER A 389 -9.44 8.68 -11.00
N ASN A 390 -9.76 7.50 -11.52
CA ASN A 390 -10.21 6.35 -10.72
C ASN A 390 -9.75 4.99 -11.28
N GLY A 391 -8.79 4.98 -12.20
CA GLY A 391 -8.35 3.77 -12.87
C GLY A 391 -7.07 3.15 -12.31
N ALA A 392 -6.61 2.11 -12.97
CA ALA A 392 -5.39 1.36 -12.66
C ALA A 392 -4.16 2.26 -12.49
N TRP A 393 -4.01 3.24 -13.38
CA TRP A 393 -2.94 4.22 -13.34
C TRP A 393 -2.83 4.97 -12.01
N THR A 394 -3.94 5.54 -11.52
CA THR A 394 -3.98 6.29 -10.25
C THR A 394 -3.65 5.36 -9.07
N ARG A 395 -4.08 4.07 -9.14
CA ARG A 395 -3.78 3.08 -8.09
C ARG A 395 -2.30 2.78 -8.01
N ILE A 396 -1.67 2.55 -9.18
CA ILE A 396 -0.21 2.30 -9.23
C ILE A 396 0.54 3.46 -8.57
N GLN A 397 0.20 4.71 -8.91
CA GLN A 397 0.81 5.88 -8.28
C GLN A 397 0.64 5.91 -6.76
N GLN A 398 -0.60 5.76 -6.31
CA GLN A 398 -0.91 5.83 -4.89
C GLN A 398 -0.18 4.74 -4.09
N CYS A 399 -0.11 3.52 -4.63
CA CYS A 399 0.47 2.38 -3.94
C CYS A 399 2.00 2.44 -3.87
N VAL A 400 2.66 2.62 -5.04
CA VAL A 400 4.13 2.55 -5.07
C VAL A 400 4.79 3.76 -4.40
N MET A 401 4.15 4.95 -4.46
CA MET A 401 4.65 6.14 -3.78
C MET A 401 4.58 6.05 -2.23
N ARG A 402 3.83 5.07 -1.71
CA ARG A 402 3.74 4.76 -0.28
C ARG A 402 4.50 3.49 0.12
N SER A 403 5.25 2.87 -0.80
CA SER A 403 5.98 1.62 -0.53
C SER A 403 6.97 1.71 0.63
N TRP A 404 7.48 2.90 0.96
CA TRP A 404 8.35 3.14 2.12
C TRP A 404 7.69 2.75 3.44
N MET A 405 6.34 2.87 3.54
CA MET A 405 5.57 2.45 4.71
C MET A 405 5.58 0.93 4.93
N SER A 406 5.96 0.14 3.92
CA SER A 406 6.07 -1.33 4.04
C SER A 406 7.11 -1.79 5.07
N SER A 407 7.94 -0.87 5.57
CA SER A 407 8.83 -1.09 6.71
C SER A 407 8.08 -1.25 8.05
N PHE A 408 6.81 -0.84 8.11
CA PHE A 408 6.01 -0.79 9.34
C PHE A 408 4.80 -1.71 9.31
N ARG A 409 4.28 -2.01 8.12
CA ARG A 409 3.09 -2.81 7.90
C ARG A 409 3.08 -3.36 6.49
N MET A 410 2.26 -4.36 6.20
CA MET A 410 2.01 -4.80 4.83
C MET A 410 1.13 -3.78 4.10
N GLY A 411 1.43 -3.51 2.83
CA GLY A 411 0.57 -2.70 1.96
C GLY A 411 -0.56 -3.54 1.38
N ASP A 412 -1.73 -2.93 1.28
CA ASP A 412 -2.87 -3.43 0.51
C ASP A 412 -3.07 -2.50 -0.69
N PRO A 413 -2.71 -2.92 -1.91
CA PRO A 413 -2.87 -2.11 -3.11
C PRO A 413 -4.31 -2.05 -3.63
N ASP A 414 -5.27 -2.65 -2.93
CA ASP A 414 -6.60 -2.98 -3.38
C ASP A 414 -6.65 -4.13 -4.39
N ALA A 415 -7.85 -4.60 -4.68
CA ALA A 415 -8.06 -5.72 -5.59
C ALA A 415 -7.64 -5.39 -7.03
N SER A 416 -6.98 -6.33 -7.66
CA SER A 416 -6.75 -6.28 -9.09
C SER A 416 -7.98 -6.72 -9.85
N ILE A 417 -8.34 -5.94 -10.88
CA ILE A 417 -9.44 -6.23 -11.81
C ILE A 417 -8.81 -6.60 -13.14
N MET A 418 -9.09 -7.82 -13.62
CA MET A 418 -8.46 -8.41 -14.79
C MET A 418 -9.43 -8.78 -15.91
N ARG A 419 -10.74 -8.73 -15.68
CA ARG A 419 -11.74 -9.11 -16.65
C ARG A 419 -11.71 -8.27 -17.93
N LEU A 420 -11.97 -8.91 -19.07
CA LEU A 420 -11.89 -8.27 -20.39
C LEU A 420 -13.06 -7.35 -20.70
N ASN A 421 -14.26 -7.69 -20.29
CA ASN A 421 -15.47 -6.93 -20.56
C ASN A 421 -16.40 -6.95 -19.36
N SER A 422 -17.16 -5.90 -19.26
CA SER A 422 -18.21 -5.67 -18.28
C SER A 422 -19.46 -6.51 -18.54
N GLU A 423 -19.34 -7.80 -18.62
CA GLU A 423 -20.47 -8.61 -18.22
C GLU A 423 -20.53 -8.56 -16.69
N GLY A 424 -20.59 -7.31 -16.20
CA GLY A 424 -20.84 -7.04 -14.81
C GLY A 424 -22.23 -7.52 -14.45
N LEU A 425 -22.49 -7.57 -13.14
CA LEU A 425 -23.79 -7.93 -12.60
C LEU A 425 -24.90 -7.11 -13.28
N SER A 426 -26.02 -7.78 -13.55
CA SER A 426 -27.21 -7.12 -14.09
C SER A 426 -27.58 -5.89 -13.27
N PRO A 427 -27.91 -4.75 -13.91
CA PRO A 427 -28.41 -3.57 -13.21
C PRO A 427 -29.74 -3.81 -12.49
N ASP A 428 -30.40 -4.93 -12.74
CA ASP A 428 -31.69 -5.31 -12.14
C ASP A 428 -31.56 -6.01 -10.77
N ARG A 429 -30.35 -6.13 -10.20
CA ARG A 429 -30.21 -6.64 -8.84
C ARG A 429 -30.69 -5.62 -7.81
N ASP A 430 -31.58 -6.06 -6.93
CA ASP A 430 -32.06 -5.27 -5.80
C ASP A 430 -30.91 -4.91 -4.84
N PHE A 431 -30.53 -3.63 -4.88
CA PHE A 431 -29.62 -3.07 -3.88
C PHE A 431 -30.42 -2.76 -2.62
N THR A 432 -29.95 -3.25 -1.48
CA THR A 432 -30.49 -2.84 -0.19
C THR A 432 -30.33 -1.31 -0.07
N PRO A 433 -31.39 -0.53 0.22
CA PRO A 433 -31.36 0.93 0.15
C PRO A 433 -30.43 1.61 1.18
N HIS A 434 -29.77 0.85 2.02
CA HIS A 434 -28.92 1.33 3.13
C HIS A 434 -27.46 1.49 2.75
N ILE A 435 -27.03 0.95 1.60
CA ILE A 435 -25.64 1.01 1.17
C ILE A 435 -25.58 1.79 -0.12
N TYR A 436 -24.85 2.91 -0.09
CA TYR A 436 -24.56 3.65 -1.31
C TYR A 436 -23.57 2.84 -2.17
N VAL A 437 -24.05 2.37 -3.29
CA VAL A 437 -23.19 1.86 -4.35
C VAL A 437 -23.04 2.98 -5.37
N PRO A 438 -21.81 3.52 -5.55
CA PRO A 438 -21.54 4.39 -6.70
C PRO A 438 -21.95 3.61 -7.94
N SER A 439 -22.56 4.29 -8.92
CA SER A 439 -23.19 3.68 -10.10
C SER A 439 -22.48 2.38 -10.50
N TYR A 440 -23.15 1.27 -10.33
CA TYR A 440 -22.64 -0.10 -10.43
C TYR A 440 -21.85 -0.38 -11.71
N SER A 441 -22.21 0.33 -12.78
CA SER A 441 -21.48 0.34 -14.04
C SER A 441 -20.00 0.71 -13.88
N SER A 442 -19.60 1.48 -12.88
CA SER A 442 -18.20 1.88 -12.71
C SER A 442 -17.33 0.86 -11.97
N LEU A 443 -17.91 0.09 -11.04
CA LEU A 443 -17.16 -0.96 -10.31
C LEU A 443 -17.02 -2.24 -11.13
N SER A 444 -18.07 -2.64 -11.83
CA SER A 444 -18.14 -3.90 -12.55
C SER A 444 -17.57 -3.86 -13.98
N GLN A 445 -17.32 -2.68 -14.54
CA GLN A 445 -16.84 -2.55 -15.92
C GLN A 445 -15.32 -2.72 -16.01
N GLY A 446 -14.87 -3.87 -16.50
CA GLY A 446 -13.49 -4.06 -16.96
C GLY A 446 -13.36 -3.58 -18.40
N SER A 447 -12.38 -2.72 -18.68
CA SER A 447 -12.05 -2.26 -20.04
C SER A 447 -10.55 -2.28 -20.29
N LEU A 448 -9.77 -2.93 -19.42
CA LEU A 448 -8.32 -3.02 -19.57
C LEU A 448 -7.97 -3.97 -20.73
N ASN A 449 -7.13 -3.51 -21.66
CA ASN A 449 -6.48 -4.38 -22.62
C ASN A 449 -5.45 -5.31 -21.95
N ASP A 450 -4.77 -6.18 -22.70
CA ASP A 450 -3.86 -7.16 -22.12
C ASP A 450 -2.63 -6.52 -21.47
N ASP A 451 -2.06 -5.49 -22.10
CA ASP A 451 -0.90 -4.77 -21.56
C ASP A 451 -1.26 -3.98 -20.29
N GLU A 452 -2.42 -3.33 -20.29
CA GLU A 452 -2.94 -2.61 -19.12
C GLU A 452 -3.22 -3.55 -17.94
N ALA A 453 -3.84 -4.71 -18.19
CA ALA A 453 -4.11 -5.70 -17.16
C ALA A 453 -2.83 -6.29 -16.58
N ALA A 454 -1.84 -6.61 -17.42
CA ALA A 454 -0.53 -7.09 -16.96
C ALA A 454 0.20 -6.02 -16.13
N THR A 455 0.15 -4.75 -16.56
CA THR A 455 0.73 -3.63 -15.80
C THR A 455 -0.01 -3.41 -14.48
N PHE A 456 -1.32 -3.59 -14.46
CA PHE A 456 -2.08 -3.42 -13.23
C PHE A 456 -1.83 -4.57 -12.23
N ILE A 457 -1.71 -5.80 -12.70
CA ILE A 457 -1.31 -6.93 -11.85
C ILE A 457 0.12 -6.76 -11.32
N LEU A 458 1.02 -6.16 -12.09
CA LEU A 458 2.37 -5.85 -11.64
C LEU A 458 2.38 -4.94 -10.39
N ASN A 459 1.38 -4.08 -10.21
CA ASN A 459 1.25 -3.25 -9.00
C ASN A 459 1.19 -4.08 -7.71
N GLN A 460 0.55 -5.24 -7.73
CA GLN A 460 0.52 -6.17 -6.58
C GLN A 460 1.94 -6.62 -6.19
N PHE A 461 2.75 -6.94 -7.20
CA PHE A 461 4.15 -7.31 -7.01
C PHE A 461 5.01 -6.14 -6.51
N LEU A 462 4.84 -4.95 -7.08
CA LEU A 462 5.59 -3.75 -6.70
C LEU A 462 5.28 -3.30 -5.27
N CYS A 463 4.05 -3.45 -4.84
CA CYS A 463 3.62 -3.11 -3.49
C CYS A 463 4.28 -4.01 -2.43
N GLY A 464 4.58 -5.27 -2.76
CA GLY A 464 5.25 -6.24 -1.90
C GLY A 464 4.52 -6.56 -0.59
N GLY A 465 3.23 -6.24 -0.52
CA GLY A 465 2.34 -6.53 0.59
C GLY A 465 1.47 -7.75 0.35
N ILE A 466 0.17 -7.64 0.64
CA ILE A 466 -0.82 -8.65 0.24
C ILE A 466 -1.10 -8.57 -1.26
N SER A 467 -1.62 -9.65 -1.84
CA SER A 467 -2.17 -9.66 -3.20
C SER A 467 -3.68 -9.87 -3.12
N GLU A 468 -4.46 -8.87 -3.51
CA GLU A 468 -5.93 -8.92 -3.47
C GLU A 468 -6.52 -9.09 -4.89
N ILE A 469 -7.51 -9.97 -5.01
CA ILE A 469 -8.18 -10.33 -6.27
C ILE A 469 -9.67 -10.06 -6.12
N GLY A 470 -10.21 -9.17 -6.97
CA GLY A 470 -11.60 -8.73 -6.92
C GLY A 470 -12.43 -9.22 -8.12
N GLU A 471 -12.27 -10.49 -8.49
CA GLU A 471 -12.93 -11.08 -9.65
C GLU A 471 -14.00 -12.09 -9.26
N ARG A 472 -14.99 -12.30 -10.15
CA ARG A 472 -15.79 -13.50 -10.14
C ARG A 472 -14.99 -14.60 -10.84
N LEU A 473 -14.38 -15.47 -10.05
CA LEU A 473 -13.47 -16.51 -10.54
C LEU A 473 -14.14 -17.55 -11.49
N PRO A 474 -15.44 -17.87 -11.35
CA PRO A 474 -16.16 -18.68 -12.33
C PRO A 474 -16.12 -18.12 -13.76
N ASP A 475 -16.15 -16.82 -13.92
CA ASP A 475 -16.25 -16.14 -15.22
C ASP A 475 -14.90 -15.66 -15.77
N LEU A 476 -13.85 -15.73 -14.95
CA LEU A 476 -12.54 -15.22 -15.36
C LEU A 476 -11.95 -16.04 -16.51
N GLN A 477 -11.63 -15.35 -17.59
CA GLN A 477 -11.03 -15.94 -18.79
C GLN A 477 -9.72 -16.66 -18.47
N PRO A 478 -9.44 -17.85 -19.05
CA PRO A 478 -8.24 -18.62 -18.75
C PRO A 478 -6.94 -17.83 -18.94
N GLU A 479 -6.88 -16.95 -19.95
CA GLU A 479 -5.71 -16.14 -20.23
C GLU A 479 -5.47 -15.09 -19.15
N ARG A 480 -6.54 -14.50 -18.59
CA ARG A 480 -6.48 -13.56 -17.49
C ARG A 480 -6.17 -14.24 -16.14
N LEU A 481 -6.65 -15.48 -15.96
CA LEU A 481 -6.30 -16.29 -14.80
C LEU A 481 -4.77 -16.53 -14.71
N LYS A 482 -4.08 -16.67 -15.85
CA LYS A 482 -2.62 -16.82 -15.89
C LYS A 482 -1.86 -15.62 -15.33
N LEU A 483 -2.46 -14.44 -15.31
CA LEU A 483 -1.84 -13.28 -14.68
C LEU A 483 -1.62 -13.49 -13.16
N LEU A 484 -2.46 -14.30 -12.52
CA LEU A 484 -2.29 -14.63 -11.10
C LEU A 484 -1.00 -15.43 -10.84
N HIS A 485 -0.53 -16.21 -11.81
CA HIS A 485 0.73 -16.95 -11.70
C HIS A 485 1.91 -15.99 -11.48
N LYS A 486 1.81 -14.74 -11.98
CA LYS A 486 2.87 -13.74 -11.91
C LYS A 486 3.08 -13.17 -10.51
N ILE A 487 2.07 -13.26 -9.64
CA ILE A 487 2.05 -12.60 -8.33
C ILE A 487 1.78 -13.55 -7.15
N ILE A 488 1.39 -14.79 -7.41
CA ILE A 488 1.08 -15.79 -6.37
C ILE A 488 2.10 -16.93 -6.41
N PRO A 489 2.78 -17.18 -5.25
CA PRO A 489 2.64 -16.52 -3.96
C PRO A 489 3.30 -15.15 -3.92
N PRO A 490 2.87 -14.19 -3.07
CA PRO A 490 3.52 -12.89 -2.97
C PRO A 490 5.00 -13.01 -2.59
N CYS A 491 5.90 -12.31 -3.29
CA CYS A 491 7.34 -12.39 -3.00
C CYS A 491 7.77 -11.54 -1.78
N GLY A 492 6.94 -10.60 -1.41
CA GLY A 492 7.05 -9.93 -0.12
C GLY A 492 8.09 -8.82 0.02
N THR A 493 8.72 -8.39 -1.05
CA THR A 493 9.66 -7.27 -1.03
C THR A 493 9.07 -6.09 -1.78
N PRO A 494 8.79 -4.96 -1.12
CA PRO A 494 8.30 -3.76 -1.80
C PRO A 494 9.36 -3.22 -2.75
N ALA A 495 8.92 -2.70 -3.89
CA ALA A 495 9.80 -2.09 -4.87
C ALA A 495 10.29 -0.71 -4.39
N LYS A 496 11.55 -0.40 -4.68
CA LYS A 496 12.12 0.94 -4.56
C LYS A 496 12.01 1.65 -5.89
N MET A 497 11.59 2.91 -5.87
CA MET A 497 11.53 3.76 -7.06
C MET A 497 12.93 4.27 -7.41
N VAL A 498 13.38 4.04 -8.64
CA VAL A 498 14.74 4.41 -9.07
C VAL A 498 14.81 5.88 -9.49
N ASP A 499 13.77 6.36 -10.15
CA ASP A 499 13.64 7.73 -10.70
C ASP A 499 12.64 8.60 -9.93
N PHE A 500 12.55 8.39 -8.61
CA PHE A 500 11.53 8.94 -7.72
C PHE A 500 11.37 10.46 -7.79
N PHE A 501 12.49 11.18 -7.90
CA PHE A 501 12.49 12.65 -7.92
C PHE A 501 12.72 13.24 -9.32
N GLN A 502 12.90 12.40 -10.34
CA GLN A 502 13.20 12.85 -11.71
C GLN A 502 11.93 13.10 -12.54
N HIS A 503 10.84 12.44 -12.18
CA HIS A 503 9.56 12.52 -12.87
C HIS A 503 8.42 12.64 -11.85
N PRO A 504 7.30 13.32 -12.19
CA PRO A 504 6.10 13.37 -11.33
C PRO A 504 5.61 11.97 -10.98
N LEU A 505 5.83 11.00 -11.87
CA LEU A 505 5.60 9.60 -11.63
C LEU A 505 6.83 8.79 -12.04
N PRO A 506 7.41 8.01 -11.13
CA PRO A 506 8.49 7.09 -11.43
C PRO A 506 8.07 6.05 -12.48
N ARG A 507 9.00 5.67 -13.35
CA ARG A 507 8.83 4.62 -14.36
C ARG A 507 9.58 3.36 -14.00
N PHE A 508 10.68 3.50 -13.27
CA PHE A 508 11.59 2.41 -12.94
C PHE A 508 11.49 2.03 -11.47
N TYR A 509 11.25 0.75 -11.26
CA TYR A 509 11.09 0.18 -9.93
C TYR A 509 12.04 -0.99 -9.77
N ARG A 510 12.72 -1.06 -8.62
CA ARG A 510 13.72 -2.08 -8.32
C ARG A 510 13.27 -2.90 -7.12
N THR A 511 13.07 -4.20 -7.31
CA THR A 511 12.71 -5.14 -6.27
C THR A 511 13.87 -6.11 -6.05
N ARG A 512 14.43 -6.13 -4.84
CA ARG A 512 15.45 -7.11 -4.44
C ARG A 512 14.77 -8.45 -4.19
N ILE A 513 15.26 -9.49 -4.84
CA ILE A 513 14.79 -10.86 -4.67
C ILE A 513 15.80 -11.65 -3.86
N VAL A 514 15.34 -12.14 -2.71
CA VAL A 514 16.03 -13.17 -1.93
C VAL A 514 15.38 -14.49 -2.32
N PRO A 515 16.03 -15.33 -3.13
CA PRO A 515 15.41 -16.55 -3.63
C PRO A 515 15.17 -17.58 -2.52
N ARG A 516 14.08 -18.35 -2.68
CA ARG A 516 13.78 -19.49 -1.80
C ARG A 516 14.90 -20.53 -1.83
N CYS A 517 15.47 -20.76 -3.00
CA CYS A 517 16.63 -21.64 -3.19
C CYS A 517 17.90 -20.98 -2.65
N SER A 518 18.41 -21.43 -1.50
CA SER A 518 19.56 -20.83 -0.81
C SER A 518 20.90 -20.97 -1.55
N THR A 519 20.98 -21.81 -2.59
CA THR A 519 22.19 -21.94 -3.44
C THR A 519 22.24 -20.89 -4.56
N LEU A 520 21.14 -20.19 -4.82
CA LEU A 520 21.10 -19.09 -5.77
C LEU A 520 21.51 -17.76 -5.09
N PRO A 521 22.28 -16.91 -5.79
CA PRO A 521 22.57 -15.56 -5.31
C PRO A 521 21.28 -14.73 -5.34
N GLU A 522 21.26 -13.62 -4.61
CA GLU A 522 20.23 -12.60 -4.75
C GLU A 522 20.35 -11.89 -6.10
N TRP A 523 19.23 -11.35 -6.57
CA TRP A 523 19.19 -10.53 -7.79
C TRP A 523 18.19 -9.41 -7.66
N GLU A 524 18.16 -8.55 -8.64
CA GLU A 524 17.20 -7.47 -8.74
C GLU A 524 16.23 -7.68 -9.91
N ILE A 525 14.98 -7.44 -9.66
CA ILE A 525 13.96 -7.26 -10.69
C ILE A 525 13.80 -5.76 -10.91
N VAL A 526 14.04 -5.31 -12.13
CA VAL A 526 13.77 -3.95 -12.57
C VAL A 526 12.50 -3.97 -13.40
N SER A 527 11.43 -3.43 -12.85
CA SER A 527 10.15 -3.24 -13.53
C SER A 527 10.09 -1.87 -14.15
N VAL A 528 9.58 -1.78 -15.35
CA VAL A 528 9.49 -0.53 -16.13
C VAL A 528 8.07 -0.34 -16.61
N LEU A 529 7.48 0.83 -16.34
CA LEU A 529 6.12 1.18 -16.75
C LEU A 529 6.14 2.19 -17.89
N ASN A 530 5.49 1.85 -19.00
CA ASN A 530 5.18 2.84 -20.05
C ASN A 530 3.80 3.44 -19.80
N ILE A 531 3.78 4.61 -19.21
CA ILE A 531 2.58 5.33 -18.83
C ILE A 531 2.04 6.24 -19.95
N GLY A 532 2.75 6.33 -21.06
CA GLY A 532 2.36 7.13 -22.21
C GLY A 532 1.46 6.37 -23.19
N ASP A 533 0.85 7.13 -24.08
CA ASP A 533 -0.07 6.63 -25.11
C ASP A 533 0.64 6.11 -26.37
N GLU A 534 1.99 6.11 -26.38
CA GLU A 534 2.81 5.62 -27.49
C GLU A 534 3.81 4.56 -27.01
N ALA A 535 4.14 3.62 -27.89
CA ALA A 535 5.16 2.63 -27.61
C ALA A 535 6.54 3.28 -27.52
N ALA A 536 7.31 2.97 -26.47
CA ALA A 536 8.60 3.62 -26.21
C ALA A 536 9.62 2.67 -25.57
N ALA A 537 10.90 2.95 -25.80
CA ALA A 537 11.99 2.38 -25.02
C ALA A 537 12.58 3.44 -24.09
N PHE A 538 13.04 3.01 -22.93
CA PHE A 538 13.54 3.91 -21.88
C PHE A 538 14.96 3.55 -21.48
N VAL A 539 15.70 4.56 -21.05
CA VAL A 539 17.04 4.38 -20.48
C VAL A 539 16.91 4.20 -18.98
N TYR A 540 17.48 3.15 -18.45
CA TYR A 540 17.54 2.92 -17.01
C TYR A 540 18.36 4.01 -16.32
N PRO A 541 17.79 4.76 -15.38
CA PRO A 541 18.46 5.91 -14.74
C PRO A 541 19.37 5.51 -13.59
N GLY A 542 19.26 4.25 -13.12
CA GLY A 542 20.11 3.75 -12.04
C GLY A 542 21.50 3.34 -12.51
N THR A 543 22.36 3.03 -11.55
CA THR A 543 23.71 2.51 -11.81
C THR A 543 23.77 1.03 -11.41
N VAL A 544 24.61 0.27 -12.11
CA VAL A 544 25.06 -1.05 -11.67
C VAL A 544 26.46 -0.92 -11.09
N ASN A 545 26.72 -1.57 -9.96
CA ASN A 545 28.00 -1.45 -9.25
C ASN A 545 29.00 -2.54 -9.65
N GLU A 546 28.54 -3.57 -10.33
CA GLU A 546 29.29 -4.70 -10.84
C GLU A 546 28.71 -5.15 -12.18
N PRO A 547 29.45 -5.93 -13.00
CA PRO A 547 28.90 -6.46 -14.23
C PRO A 547 27.63 -7.28 -14.01
N VAL A 548 26.57 -6.99 -14.76
CA VAL A 548 25.28 -7.66 -14.68
C VAL A 548 24.84 -8.21 -16.03
N MET A 549 24.23 -9.39 -16.00
CA MET A 549 23.45 -9.91 -17.13
C MET A 549 22.00 -9.38 -16.99
N VAL A 550 21.52 -8.70 -18.01
CA VAL A 550 20.12 -8.23 -18.06
C VAL A 550 19.31 -9.19 -18.92
N PHE A 551 18.32 -9.83 -18.30
CA PHE A 551 17.51 -10.86 -18.91
C PHE A 551 16.02 -10.48 -18.88
N HIS A 552 15.28 -10.80 -19.94
CA HIS A 552 13.84 -10.62 -20.01
C HIS A 552 13.15 -11.96 -19.74
N PRO A 553 12.64 -12.22 -18.53
CA PRO A 553 12.10 -13.53 -18.15
C PRO A 553 10.92 -13.98 -19.01
N GLU A 554 9.97 -13.11 -19.25
CA GLU A 554 8.75 -13.48 -20.02
C GLU A 554 9.04 -13.84 -21.48
N LYS A 555 10.07 -13.23 -22.06
CA LYS A 555 10.50 -13.53 -23.44
C LYS A 555 11.62 -14.56 -23.52
N MET A 556 12.16 -14.98 -22.38
CA MET A 556 13.33 -15.87 -22.29
C MET A 556 14.52 -15.39 -23.14
N THR A 557 14.79 -14.06 -23.13
CA THR A 557 15.84 -13.45 -23.96
C THR A 557 16.84 -12.67 -23.13
N LEU A 558 18.12 -12.81 -23.55
CA LEU A 558 19.22 -12.00 -23.04
C LEU A 558 19.21 -10.63 -23.73
N LEU A 559 19.12 -9.54 -22.95
CA LEU A 559 19.29 -8.18 -23.48
C LEU A 559 20.76 -7.83 -23.68
N GLY A 560 21.62 -8.25 -22.77
CA GLY A 560 23.05 -7.99 -22.81
C GLY A 560 23.74 -8.18 -21.47
N ILE A 561 25.06 -7.93 -21.50
CA ILE A 561 25.89 -7.82 -20.30
C ILE A 561 26.33 -6.36 -20.21
N PHE A 562 26.18 -5.76 -19.05
CA PHE A 562 26.46 -4.35 -18.82
C PHE A 562 27.41 -4.19 -17.65
N ASN A 563 28.44 -3.37 -17.84
CA ASN A 563 29.40 -3.00 -16.81
C ASN A 563 28.98 -1.71 -16.10
N PRO A 564 29.56 -1.39 -14.94
CA PRO A 564 29.37 -0.09 -14.32
C PRO A 564 29.62 1.05 -15.30
N GLY A 565 28.64 1.94 -15.45
CA GLY A 565 28.68 3.07 -16.38
C GLY A 565 28.06 2.82 -17.77
N ASP A 566 27.76 1.58 -18.11
CA ASP A 566 27.08 1.29 -19.39
C ASP A 566 25.63 1.77 -19.38
N LYS A 567 25.17 2.25 -20.53
CA LYS A 567 23.78 2.66 -20.73
C LYS A 567 22.89 1.45 -21.00
N ILE A 568 21.94 1.18 -20.12
CA ILE A 568 20.97 0.09 -20.27
C ILE A 568 19.68 0.65 -20.87
N THR A 569 19.28 0.17 -22.04
CA THR A 569 18.03 0.57 -22.70
C THR A 569 17.05 -0.60 -22.68
N THR A 570 15.79 -0.34 -22.31
CA THR A 570 14.73 -1.35 -22.31
C THR A 570 14.35 -1.77 -23.73
N PRO A 571 13.71 -2.92 -23.91
CA PRO A 571 12.93 -3.17 -25.13
C PRO A 571 11.85 -2.09 -25.31
N VAL A 572 11.30 -2.00 -26.53
CA VAL A 572 10.11 -1.17 -26.78
C VAL A 572 8.94 -1.76 -25.98
N ILE A 573 8.29 -0.93 -25.19
CA ILE A 573 7.15 -1.27 -24.33
C ILE A 573 5.91 -0.62 -24.95
N ALA A 574 4.84 -1.39 -25.09
CA ALA A 574 3.55 -0.92 -25.61
C ALA A 574 2.99 0.24 -24.78
N PRO A 575 2.06 1.05 -25.32
CA PRO A 575 1.31 2.02 -24.52
C PRO A 575 0.65 1.35 -23.31
N HIS A 576 0.76 1.98 -22.13
CA HIS A 576 0.23 1.48 -20.86
C HIS A 576 0.81 0.12 -20.42
N GLY A 577 1.76 -0.42 -21.17
CA GLY A 577 2.41 -1.69 -20.90
C GLY A 577 3.53 -1.59 -19.88
N SER A 578 4.08 -2.74 -19.53
CA SER A 578 5.23 -2.86 -18.64
C SER A 578 6.25 -3.88 -19.15
N ALA A 579 7.45 -3.80 -18.62
CA ALA A 579 8.47 -4.82 -18.81
C ALA A 579 9.10 -5.17 -17.45
N VAL A 580 9.34 -6.45 -17.23
CA VAL A 580 10.05 -6.97 -16.07
C VAL A 580 11.39 -7.51 -16.52
N LEU A 581 12.47 -6.95 -16.02
CA LEU A 581 13.85 -7.31 -16.37
C LEU A 581 14.57 -7.84 -15.14
N LYS A 582 15.26 -8.96 -15.28
CA LYS A 582 16.09 -9.53 -14.23
C LYS A 582 17.55 -9.07 -14.41
N PHE A 583 18.09 -8.43 -13.38
CA PHE A 583 19.49 -8.02 -13.31
C PHE A 583 20.23 -9.02 -12.45
N ILE A 584 21.04 -9.84 -13.09
CA ILE A 584 21.75 -10.96 -12.46
C ILE A 584 23.21 -10.55 -12.33
N PRO A 585 23.77 -10.43 -11.10
CA PRO A 585 25.22 -10.26 -10.93
C PRO A 585 25.99 -11.38 -11.64
N LEU A 586 26.97 -11.05 -12.45
CA LEU A 586 27.76 -12.06 -13.12
C LEU A 586 28.63 -12.80 -12.11
N PRO A 587 28.67 -14.14 -12.13
CA PRO A 587 29.56 -14.88 -11.28
C PRO A 587 31.04 -14.56 -11.61
N ARG A 588 31.87 -14.43 -10.56
CA ARG A 588 33.32 -14.14 -10.72
C ARG A 588 34.01 -15.20 -11.57
N GLU A 589 33.62 -16.44 -11.43
CA GLU A 589 34.04 -17.54 -12.27
C GLU A 589 33.02 -17.73 -13.40
N ARG A 590 33.53 -17.88 -14.62
CA ARG A 590 32.69 -18.13 -15.80
C ARG A 590 32.18 -19.56 -15.82
N LYS A 591 31.14 -19.82 -15.00
CA LYS A 591 30.42 -21.10 -14.93
C LYS A 591 28.97 -20.93 -15.36
N PRO A 592 28.31 -22.00 -15.80
CA PRO A 592 26.87 -21.95 -16.05
C PRO A 592 26.12 -21.50 -14.79
N PHE A 593 25.00 -20.83 -14.98
CA PHE A 593 24.12 -20.44 -13.87
C PHE A 593 22.66 -20.35 -14.31
N PHE A 594 21.76 -20.52 -13.37
CA PHE A 594 20.33 -20.35 -13.55
C PHE A 594 19.99 -18.89 -13.91
N ALA A 595 19.33 -18.67 -15.05
CA ALA A 595 18.97 -17.33 -15.51
C ALA A 595 17.57 -16.91 -15.03
N ALA A 596 16.52 -17.66 -15.37
CA ALA A 596 15.15 -17.25 -15.00
C ALA A 596 14.13 -18.40 -15.21
N THR A 597 12.93 -18.19 -14.65
CA THR A 597 11.65 -18.77 -15.09
C THR A 597 10.74 -17.69 -15.65
N ASP A 598 9.70 -18.07 -16.39
CA ASP A 598 8.66 -17.16 -16.87
C ASP A 598 7.37 -17.21 -16.04
N LEU A 599 7.34 -17.98 -14.96
CA LEU A 599 6.12 -18.20 -14.17
C LEU A 599 5.75 -16.95 -13.37
N HIS A 600 6.65 -16.53 -12.47
CA HIS A 600 6.43 -15.45 -11.51
C HIS A 600 7.30 -14.23 -11.80
N TYR A 601 6.86 -13.02 -11.43
CA TYR A 601 7.65 -11.79 -11.62
C TYR A 601 9.00 -11.79 -10.87
N SER A 602 9.17 -12.61 -9.84
CA SER A 602 10.47 -12.82 -9.20
C SER A 602 11.50 -13.56 -10.07
N ALA A 603 11.07 -14.11 -11.21
CA ALA A 603 11.88 -14.82 -12.19
C ALA A 603 12.70 -15.98 -11.59
N GLY A 604 12.03 -16.85 -10.82
CA GLY A 604 12.61 -18.00 -10.13
C GLY A 604 12.76 -17.81 -8.61
N GLY A 605 12.39 -16.65 -8.07
CA GLY A 605 12.61 -16.36 -6.64
C GLY A 605 11.75 -17.18 -5.69
N VAL A 606 10.50 -17.43 -6.05
CA VAL A 606 9.53 -18.13 -5.19
C VAL A 606 9.30 -19.58 -5.59
N GLU A 607 9.46 -19.93 -6.87
CA GLU A 607 9.15 -21.25 -7.41
C GLU A 607 10.33 -22.20 -7.54
N VAL A 608 11.59 -21.72 -7.52
CA VAL A 608 12.77 -22.60 -7.58
C VAL A 608 13.10 -23.12 -6.19
N GLU A 609 13.05 -24.45 -6.04
CA GLU A 609 13.36 -25.14 -4.77
C GLU A 609 14.83 -25.50 -4.65
N THR A 610 15.42 -26.08 -5.70
CA THR A 610 16.83 -26.48 -5.72
C THR A 610 17.47 -26.19 -7.07
N VAL A 611 18.76 -25.85 -7.06
CA VAL A 611 19.61 -25.75 -8.26
C VAL A 611 20.99 -26.31 -7.95
N SER A 612 21.51 -27.11 -8.88
CA SER A 612 22.90 -27.57 -8.92
C SER A 612 23.48 -27.36 -10.31
N VAL A 613 24.76 -27.06 -10.39
CA VAL A 613 25.43 -26.67 -11.63
C VAL A 613 26.70 -27.46 -11.82
N THR A 614 26.93 -27.96 -13.04
CA THR A 614 28.19 -28.53 -13.53
C THR A 614 28.74 -27.67 -14.67
N GLU A 615 29.83 -28.06 -15.31
CA GLU A 615 30.40 -27.32 -16.46
C GLU A 615 29.48 -27.28 -17.68
N SER A 616 28.59 -28.28 -17.85
CA SER A 616 27.72 -28.40 -19.03
C SER A 616 26.23 -28.54 -18.70
N THR A 617 25.87 -28.64 -17.42
CA THR A 617 24.47 -28.84 -17.01
C THR A 617 24.04 -27.96 -15.87
N ILE A 618 22.75 -27.58 -15.88
CA ILE A 618 22.07 -26.97 -14.75
C ILE A 618 20.87 -27.87 -14.45
N ASN A 619 20.85 -28.46 -13.27
CA ASN A 619 19.75 -29.29 -12.78
C ASN A 619 19.03 -28.55 -11.65
N GLY A 620 17.74 -28.72 -11.54
CA GLY A 620 16.97 -28.13 -10.46
C GLY A 620 15.57 -28.71 -10.34
N LYS A 621 14.85 -28.22 -9.34
CA LYS A 621 13.48 -28.59 -9.06
C LYS A 621 12.63 -27.35 -8.86
N LEU A 622 11.48 -27.32 -9.48
CA LEU A 622 10.44 -26.32 -9.26
C LEU A 622 9.41 -26.83 -8.24
N SER A 623 8.86 -25.92 -7.47
CA SER A 623 7.76 -26.17 -6.54
C SER A 623 6.88 -24.92 -6.46
N SER A 624 5.71 -25.01 -7.05
CA SER A 624 4.74 -23.94 -7.20
C SER A 624 3.36 -24.38 -6.68
N PRO A 625 2.52 -23.48 -6.17
CA PRO A 625 1.13 -23.80 -5.87
C PRO A 625 0.30 -24.04 -7.16
N TRP A 626 0.82 -23.65 -8.32
CA TRP A 626 0.19 -23.83 -9.62
C TRP A 626 0.66 -25.14 -10.28
N ASP A 627 -0.22 -25.75 -11.07
CA ASP A 627 0.11 -26.87 -11.94
C ASP A 627 0.02 -26.41 -13.41
N THR A 628 1.17 -26.00 -13.97
CA THR A 628 1.24 -25.38 -15.30
C THR A 628 2.62 -25.57 -15.92
N ASP A 629 2.69 -25.37 -17.24
CA ASP A 629 3.97 -25.34 -17.95
C ASP A 629 4.74 -24.06 -17.66
N VAL A 630 6.03 -24.19 -17.43
CA VAL A 630 6.97 -23.11 -17.11
C VAL A 630 8.20 -23.24 -18.00
N LYS A 631 8.64 -22.13 -18.58
CA LYS A 631 9.93 -22.06 -19.24
C LYS A 631 11.01 -21.76 -18.21
N VAL A 632 12.07 -22.54 -18.25
CA VAL A 632 13.28 -22.36 -17.43
C VAL A 632 14.44 -22.00 -18.34
N ALA A 633 15.26 -21.03 -17.96
CA ALA A 633 16.43 -20.60 -18.68
C ALA A 633 17.72 -20.76 -17.85
N GLY A 634 18.78 -21.19 -18.49
CA GLY A 634 20.15 -21.19 -17.96
C GLY A 634 21.12 -20.47 -18.89
N ALA A 635 22.12 -19.86 -18.34
CA ALA A 635 23.19 -19.18 -19.08
C ALA A 635 24.48 -20.02 -19.03
N PHE A 636 25.06 -20.31 -20.17
CA PHE A 636 26.28 -21.11 -20.34
C PHE A 636 27.38 -20.27 -21.00
N PRO A 637 28.60 -20.24 -20.44
CA PRO A 637 29.71 -19.48 -21.02
C PRO A 637 30.21 -20.16 -22.31
N ARG A 638 30.48 -19.36 -23.34
CA ARG A 638 31.09 -19.82 -24.59
C ARG A 638 32.59 -19.53 -24.65
N PRO A 639 33.37 -20.27 -25.46
CA PRO A 639 34.80 -20.02 -25.62
C PRO A 639 35.13 -18.64 -26.17
N ASP A 640 34.23 -18.02 -26.98
CA ASP A 640 34.40 -16.68 -27.55
C ASP A 640 34.13 -15.53 -26.59
N GLY A 641 33.84 -15.85 -25.33
CA GLY A 641 33.52 -14.83 -24.31
C GLY A 641 32.04 -14.46 -24.24
N SER A 642 31.20 -14.93 -25.14
CA SER A 642 29.73 -14.72 -25.08
C SER A 642 29.03 -15.72 -24.16
N TRP A 643 27.72 -15.62 -24.02
CA TRP A 643 26.87 -16.53 -23.27
C TRP A 643 25.81 -17.17 -24.15
N ALA A 644 25.61 -18.46 -24.02
CA ALA A 644 24.49 -19.19 -24.59
C ALA A 644 23.34 -19.23 -23.59
N ILE A 645 22.13 -18.94 -24.06
CA ILE A 645 20.91 -19.16 -23.30
C ILE A 645 20.28 -20.46 -23.74
N VAL A 646 20.13 -21.41 -22.80
CA VAL A 646 19.45 -22.67 -23.02
C VAL A 646 18.13 -22.63 -22.25
N THR A 647 17.05 -23.02 -22.91
CA THR A 647 15.70 -23.04 -22.33
C THR A 647 15.07 -24.42 -22.42
N ALA A 648 14.25 -24.76 -21.45
CA ALA A 648 13.37 -25.93 -21.47
C ALA A 648 11.98 -25.53 -20.95
N THR A 649 10.95 -26.23 -21.44
CA THR A 649 9.61 -26.13 -20.88
C THR A 649 9.37 -27.37 -20.01
N VAL A 650 8.98 -27.15 -18.76
CA VAL A 650 8.76 -28.19 -17.76
C VAL A 650 7.50 -27.88 -16.95
N ASN A 651 6.96 -28.87 -16.25
CA ASN A 651 5.88 -28.59 -15.31
C ASN A 651 6.39 -27.84 -14.08
N SER A 652 5.60 -26.93 -13.55
CA SER A 652 5.92 -26.07 -12.40
C SER A 652 6.19 -26.81 -11.08
N ASN A 653 5.97 -28.10 -11.03
CA ASN A 653 6.22 -28.99 -9.88
C ASN A 653 7.13 -30.17 -10.25
N SER A 654 8.02 -30.01 -11.23
CA SER A 654 8.91 -31.05 -11.71
C SER A 654 10.39 -30.68 -11.58
N GLU A 655 11.25 -31.67 -11.77
CA GLU A 655 12.67 -31.47 -12.00
C GLU A 655 12.94 -30.98 -13.42
N PHE A 656 14.02 -30.23 -13.60
CA PHE A 656 14.51 -29.79 -14.91
C PHE A 656 16.01 -30.04 -15.06
N THR A 657 16.40 -30.23 -16.30
CA THR A 657 17.81 -30.29 -16.71
C THR A 657 18.00 -29.43 -17.96
N LEU A 658 18.95 -28.50 -17.90
CA LEU A 658 19.39 -27.71 -19.03
C LEU A 658 20.82 -28.17 -19.38
N THR A 659 21.03 -28.55 -20.63
CA THR A 659 22.34 -29.03 -21.11
C THR A 659 22.80 -28.17 -22.27
N TYR A 660 24.05 -27.71 -22.19
CA TYR A 660 24.73 -27.05 -23.30
C TYR A 660 25.76 -28.02 -23.89
N ALA A 661 25.56 -28.34 -25.19
CA ALA A 661 26.39 -29.31 -25.93
C ALA A 661 27.67 -28.67 -26.49
#